data_683de144fc4424a3ec6342bef8542f9f
#
_entry.id   683de144fc4424a3ec6342bef8542f9f
#
_cell.length_a   1.000
_cell.length_b   1.000
_cell.length_c   1.000
_cell.angle_alpha   90.00
_cell.angle_beta   90.00
_cell.angle_gamma   90.00
#
_symmetry.space_group_name_H-M   'P 1'
#
loop_
_entity.id
_entity.type
_entity.pdbx_description
1 polymer ?
#
loop_
_entity_poly.entity_id
_entity_poly.type
_entity_poly.pdbx_seq_one_letter_code
_entity_poly.pdbx_strand_id
1 'polypeptide(L)'
;MTIAPSAPRAESDPSDTGIETGGPGAALLRTLTELTADLPDTDPGRVAAAALRGRSAAADEAELRALATEAAAGLISEDPAYSRLAARLLTLAVTEEAAGQGATSFSASVAVGHREGLIADRTAEFVALHASRLDALVEHTLAEGADDRFGFFGLRTLHSRYLLRHPITRQVVETPQHFMLRVACGLAADESVQAVEEVASLYRLMSRLDYLPSSPTLFNSGTRHPQMSSCYLLDSPLDELDSIYDRYHQVARLSKHAGGIGLSYSRIRARGSLIRGTNGHSNGIVPFLKTLDASVAAVNQGGRRKGAAAVYLETWHADIEEFLELRDNTGEDQRRTHNLNLAHWVPDEFMRRVNADADWSLFSPADVPELVDLWGDEFDAAYRKAEAEGLARKTMPARDLYGRMMRTLAQTGQGWMTFKDASNRTANQTAEPGTVVHSSNLCTEIIEVTNDGETAVCNLGSVNMGAFVVDGEIDWERLDETVRTAVTFLDRVVDINFYPTEQAGRSNARWRPVGLGAMGLQDVFFKLRMPFDSPEAKALSTKLSERIMLAAYEASCDLAERSGPLPAWEQTRTARGVLHPDHFDVELNWPERWDALRARIAKSGMRNSLLLAIAPTATIASIAGVYECIEPQVSNLFKRETLSGEFLQVNAYLVEELKNLGVWDAQTREALRESSGSVQGFGWIPAEVRELYRTAWEIPQRGLIDMAAARTPFLDQAQSLNLFLETPTIGKLSSMYAYAWKQGLKTTYYLRSRPATKIARAASGSAVPAAAAPLPQAVDADALACSLENPESCEACQ
;
A
#
# COMPACT_ATOMS: atom_id res chain seq x y z
N MET A 1 -21.73 -19.92 40.46
CA MET A 1 -21.35 -21.30 40.17
C MET A 1 -19.89 -21.28 39.82
N THR A 2 -19.06 -21.76 40.69
CA THR A 2 -17.60 -21.79 40.55
C THR A 2 -17.23 -22.87 39.54
N ILE A 3 -16.71 -22.47 38.38
CA ILE A 3 -16.24 -23.42 37.39
C ILE A 3 -14.81 -23.83 37.78
N ALA A 4 -14.62 -25.13 37.97
CA ALA A 4 -13.33 -25.71 38.29
C ALA A 4 -12.38 -25.59 37.09
N PRO A 5 -11.05 -25.36 37.26
CA PRO A 5 -10.10 -25.29 36.17
C PRO A 5 -10.04 -26.63 35.45
N SER A 6 -10.06 -26.58 34.11
CA SER A 6 -9.88 -27.75 33.26
C SER A 6 -8.54 -28.43 33.53
N ALA A 7 -8.58 -29.75 33.68
CA ALA A 7 -7.38 -30.54 33.87
C ALA A 7 -6.38 -30.39 32.74
N PRO A 8 -5.05 -30.43 32.98
CA PRO A 8 -4.06 -30.41 31.93
C PRO A 8 -4.26 -31.61 30.99
N ARG A 9 -4.23 -31.33 29.67
CA ARG A 9 -4.24 -32.39 28.68
C ARG A 9 -3.07 -33.31 28.92
N ALA A 10 -3.34 -34.62 28.96
CA ALA A 10 -2.33 -35.64 29.05
C ALA A 10 -1.31 -35.46 27.91
N GLU A 11 -0.02 -35.43 28.24
CA GLU A 11 1.07 -35.57 27.29
C GLU A 11 0.79 -36.81 26.42
N SER A 12 0.68 -36.62 25.09
CA SER A 12 0.51 -37.74 24.17
C SER A 12 1.80 -38.59 24.26
N ASP A 13 1.66 -39.82 24.66
CA ASP A 13 2.76 -40.78 24.70
C ASP A 13 3.38 -40.92 23.30
N PRO A 14 4.72 -40.75 23.10
CA PRO A 14 5.36 -40.92 21.81
C PRO A 14 5.07 -42.23 21.10
N SER A 15 4.64 -43.26 21.84
CA SER A 15 4.24 -44.57 21.32
C SER A 15 2.95 -44.56 20.51
N ASP A 16 2.09 -43.50 20.63
CA ASP A 16 0.79 -43.42 19.95
C ASP A 16 0.92 -42.83 18.52
N THR A 17 2.08 -42.24 18.16
CA THR A 17 2.32 -41.62 16.86
C THR A 17 2.68 -42.60 15.74
N GLY A 18 2.96 -43.87 16.05
CA GLY A 18 3.43 -44.85 15.07
C GLY A 18 4.83 -44.53 14.46
N ILE A 19 5.57 -43.61 15.08
CA ILE A 19 6.92 -43.23 14.64
C ILE A 19 7.95 -44.16 15.28
N GLU A 20 8.73 -44.88 14.45
CA GLU A 20 9.82 -45.72 14.91
C GLU A 20 10.82 -44.91 15.76
N THR A 21 11.31 -45.49 16.87
CA THR A 21 12.20 -44.85 17.85
C THR A 21 13.59 -44.50 17.32
N GLY A 22 13.92 -44.85 16.07
CA GLY A 22 15.16 -44.54 15.34
C GLY A 22 14.89 -44.05 13.91
N GLY A 23 15.84 -43.33 13.34
CA GLY A 23 15.77 -42.86 11.95
C GLY A 23 15.28 -41.42 11.79
N PRO A 24 15.12 -40.94 10.54
CA PRO A 24 14.78 -39.54 10.21
C PRO A 24 13.47 -39.03 10.82
N GLY A 25 12.48 -39.90 10.98
CA GLY A 25 11.18 -39.55 11.60
C GLY A 25 11.32 -39.23 13.11
N ALA A 26 12.14 -39.95 13.84
CA ALA A 26 12.41 -39.67 15.25
C ALA A 26 13.23 -38.36 15.41
N ALA A 27 14.14 -38.09 14.50
CA ALA A 27 14.90 -36.82 14.46
C ALA A 27 13.94 -35.64 14.23
N LEU A 28 13.07 -35.74 13.23
CA LEU A 28 12.05 -34.71 12.95
C LEU A 28 11.16 -34.45 14.16
N LEU A 29 10.65 -35.49 14.83
CA LEU A 29 9.80 -35.34 16.02
C LEU A 29 10.53 -34.62 17.16
N ARG A 30 11.80 -34.90 17.40
CA ARG A 30 12.60 -34.19 18.41
C ARG A 30 12.72 -32.70 18.05
N THR A 31 13.09 -32.37 16.82
CA THR A 31 13.15 -30.98 16.35
C THR A 31 11.81 -30.26 16.52
N LEU A 32 10.71 -30.89 16.12
CA LEU A 32 9.36 -30.32 16.30
C LEU A 32 9.03 -30.11 17.78
N THR A 33 9.37 -31.05 18.66
CA THR A 33 9.14 -30.93 20.10
C THR A 33 9.92 -29.76 20.71
N GLU A 34 11.17 -29.56 20.29
CA GLU A 34 11.97 -28.41 20.69
C GLU A 34 11.39 -27.08 20.20
N LEU A 35 10.97 -27.02 18.93
CA LEU A 35 10.39 -25.83 18.33
C LEU A 35 8.99 -25.46 18.85
N THR A 36 8.31 -26.38 19.54
CA THR A 36 6.96 -26.18 20.10
C THR A 36 6.95 -26.02 21.62
N ALA A 37 8.10 -26.02 22.29
CA ALA A 37 8.18 -26.01 23.75
C ALA A 37 7.43 -24.82 24.41
N ASP A 38 7.33 -23.68 23.72
CA ASP A 38 6.59 -22.48 24.12
C ASP A 38 5.26 -22.28 23.36
N LEU A 39 4.82 -23.28 22.58
CA LEU A 39 3.60 -23.22 21.76
C LEU A 39 2.61 -24.32 22.21
N PRO A 40 1.92 -24.13 23.35
CA PRO A 40 1.11 -25.17 23.96
C PRO A 40 -0.10 -25.62 23.11
N ASP A 41 -0.54 -24.78 22.17
CA ASP A 41 -1.68 -25.08 21.28
C ASP A 41 -1.28 -25.84 20.01
N THR A 42 -0.03 -26.30 19.91
CA THR A 42 0.48 -27.07 18.77
C THR A 42 0.71 -28.54 19.14
N ASP A 43 0.57 -29.42 18.15
CA ASP A 43 0.82 -30.86 18.28
C ASP A 43 1.97 -31.30 17.34
N PRO A 44 3.20 -31.44 17.87
CA PRO A 44 4.36 -31.86 17.08
C PRO A 44 4.21 -33.26 16.49
N GLY A 45 3.52 -34.18 17.18
CA GLY A 45 3.27 -35.54 16.71
C GLY A 45 2.38 -35.55 15.46
N ARG A 46 1.34 -34.74 15.47
CA ARG A 46 0.43 -34.58 14.32
C ARG A 46 1.16 -34.05 13.08
N VAL A 47 2.01 -33.04 13.26
CA VAL A 47 2.82 -32.47 12.16
C VAL A 47 3.82 -33.50 11.63
N ALA A 48 4.55 -34.20 12.52
CA ALA A 48 5.48 -35.26 12.13
C ALA A 48 4.78 -36.40 11.35
N ALA A 49 3.63 -36.86 11.83
CA ALA A 49 2.86 -37.89 11.16
C ALA A 49 2.36 -37.46 9.78
N ALA A 50 1.96 -36.21 9.60
CA ALA A 50 1.56 -35.66 8.32
C ALA A 50 2.74 -35.59 7.32
N ALA A 51 3.90 -35.12 7.78
CA ALA A 51 5.14 -35.06 6.96
C ALA A 51 5.55 -36.48 6.52
N LEU A 52 5.55 -37.44 7.42
CA LEU A 52 5.94 -38.83 7.14
C LEU A 52 5.00 -39.52 6.15
N ARG A 53 3.70 -39.17 6.14
CA ARG A 53 2.75 -39.71 5.14
C ARG A 53 3.01 -39.16 3.74
N GLY A 54 3.51 -37.92 3.62
CA GLY A 54 3.80 -37.27 2.34
C GLY A 54 5.19 -37.56 1.77
N ARG A 55 6.06 -38.28 2.53
CA ARG A 55 7.47 -38.48 2.14
C ARG A 55 7.64 -39.42 0.94
N SER A 56 8.67 -39.15 0.14
CA SER A 56 9.21 -40.11 -0.82
C SER A 56 9.99 -41.26 -0.13
N ALA A 57 10.21 -42.37 -0.83
CA ALA A 57 10.98 -43.49 -0.27
C ALA A 57 12.46 -43.14 0.02
N ALA A 58 12.99 -42.08 -0.61
CA ALA A 58 14.37 -41.59 -0.47
C ALA A 58 14.44 -40.24 0.25
N ALA A 59 13.40 -39.86 0.99
CA ALA A 59 13.32 -38.54 1.65
C ALA A 59 14.48 -38.34 2.62
N ASP A 60 15.24 -37.27 2.40
CA ASP A 60 16.25 -36.81 3.34
C ASP A 60 15.64 -35.90 4.44
N GLU A 61 16.47 -35.41 5.33
CA GLU A 61 16.06 -34.54 6.45
C GLU A 61 15.50 -33.19 5.96
N ALA A 62 16.00 -32.64 4.87
CA ALA A 62 15.56 -31.40 4.28
C ALA A 62 14.16 -31.53 3.64
N GLU A 63 13.91 -32.66 2.91
CA GLU A 63 12.57 -32.96 2.36
C GLU A 63 11.55 -33.15 3.49
N LEU A 64 11.89 -33.89 4.55
CA LEU A 64 11.02 -34.09 5.69
C LEU A 64 10.67 -32.78 6.41
N ARG A 65 11.63 -31.87 6.55
CA ARG A 65 11.44 -30.55 7.15
C ARG A 65 10.54 -29.67 6.26
N ALA A 66 10.72 -29.70 4.94
CA ALA A 66 9.85 -29.01 4.01
C ALA A 66 8.40 -29.50 4.11
N LEU A 67 8.20 -30.83 4.15
CA LEU A 67 6.87 -31.43 4.35
C LEU A 67 6.26 -31.08 5.71
N ALA A 68 7.06 -31.01 6.78
CA ALA A 68 6.60 -30.59 8.09
C ALA A 68 6.19 -29.11 8.10
N THR A 69 6.91 -28.26 7.38
CA THR A 69 6.57 -26.83 7.20
C THR A 69 5.19 -26.68 6.54
N GLU A 70 4.95 -27.41 5.44
CA GLU A 70 3.67 -27.38 4.74
C GLU A 70 2.53 -28.00 5.60
N ALA A 71 2.82 -29.05 6.34
CA ALA A 71 1.86 -29.64 7.27
C ALA A 71 1.45 -28.66 8.39
N ALA A 72 2.42 -27.99 9.00
CA ALA A 72 2.15 -26.96 10.02
C ALA A 72 1.37 -25.78 9.41
N ALA A 73 1.75 -25.31 8.21
CA ALA A 73 1.05 -24.24 7.52
C ALA A 73 -0.41 -24.58 7.21
N GLY A 74 -0.70 -25.84 6.88
CA GLY A 74 -2.09 -26.34 6.68
C GLY A 74 -2.96 -26.29 7.95
N LEU A 75 -2.36 -26.24 9.13
CA LEU A 75 -3.04 -26.19 10.42
C LEU A 75 -3.27 -24.78 10.97
N ILE A 76 -2.78 -23.72 10.29
CA ILE A 76 -2.91 -22.31 10.71
C ILE A 76 -4.38 -21.90 10.89
N SER A 77 -5.29 -22.44 10.07
CA SER A 77 -6.72 -22.18 10.21
C SER A 77 -7.37 -22.86 11.42
N GLU A 78 -6.70 -23.83 12.02
CA GLU A 78 -7.15 -24.47 13.26
C GLU A 78 -6.63 -23.70 14.47
N ASP A 79 -5.37 -23.30 14.41
CA ASP A 79 -4.74 -22.48 15.43
C ASP A 79 -3.62 -21.61 14.86
N PRO A 80 -3.63 -20.27 15.10
CA PRO A 80 -2.57 -19.37 14.66
C PRO A 80 -1.16 -19.72 15.16
N ALA A 81 -1.02 -20.46 16.27
CA ALA A 81 0.27 -20.90 16.82
C ALA A 81 1.06 -21.75 15.80
N TYR A 82 0.38 -22.50 14.94
CA TYR A 82 1.03 -23.23 13.86
C TYR A 82 1.75 -22.33 12.84
N SER A 83 1.37 -21.05 12.72
CA SER A 83 2.11 -20.09 11.89
C SER A 83 3.52 -19.85 12.43
N ARG A 84 3.70 -19.81 13.76
CA ARG A 84 5.02 -19.70 14.38
C ARG A 84 5.86 -20.95 14.16
N LEU A 85 5.26 -22.14 14.37
CA LEU A 85 5.95 -23.39 14.11
C LEU A 85 6.43 -23.51 12.65
N ALA A 86 5.54 -23.21 11.70
CA ALA A 86 5.90 -23.24 10.28
C ALA A 86 7.00 -22.20 9.93
N ALA A 87 6.96 -21.01 10.56
CA ALA A 87 8.00 -19.99 10.40
C ALA A 87 9.36 -20.48 10.95
N ARG A 88 9.40 -21.06 12.15
CA ARG A 88 10.63 -21.62 12.77
C ARG A 88 11.26 -22.70 11.89
N LEU A 89 10.43 -23.62 11.35
CA LEU A 89 10.90 -24.65 10.41
C LEU A 89 11.47 -24.05 9.13
N LEU A 90 10.82 -23.02 8.59
CA LEU A 90 11.30 -22.32 7.39
C LEU A 90 12.59 -21.53 7.68
N THR A 91 12.73 -20.91 8.86
CA THR A 91 13.97 -20.23 9.29
C THR A 91 15.15 -21.19 9.30
N LEU A 92 14.98 -22.40 9.86
CA LEU A 92 16.04 -23.43 9.83
C LEU A 92 16.45 -23.75 8.38
N ALA A 93 15.48 -23.97 7.50
CA ALA A 93 15.76 -24.29 6.09
C ALA A 93 16.48 -23.16 5.37
N VAL A 94 16.07 -21.90 5.58
CA VAL A 94 16.71 -20.71 4.98
C VAL A 94 18.15 -20.54 5.50
N THR A 95 18.37 -20.75 6.80
CA THR A 95 19.70 -20.65 7.42
C THR A 95 20.66 -21.71 6.86
N GLU A 96 20.19 -22.95 6.72
CA GLU A 96 20.99 -24.03 6.11
C GLU A 96 21.26 -23.76 4.63
N GLU A 97 20.29 -23.30 3.88
CA GLU A 97 20.43 -22.93 2.47
C GLU A 97 21.51 -21.85 2.30
N ALA A 98 21.45 -20.77 3.11
CA ALA A 98 22.43 -19.69 3.09
C ALA A 98 23.83 -20.17 3.51
N ALA A 99 23.93 -20.96 4.59
CA ALA A 99 25.19 -21.52 5.05
C ALA A 99 25.83 -22.43 4.00
N GLY A 100 25.05 -23.22 3.26
CA GLY A 100 25.50 -24.04 2.14
C GLY A 100 26.10 -23.22 0.99
N GLN A 101 25.79 -21.94 0.87
CA GLN A 101 26.42 -21.01 -0.07
C GLN A 101 27.63 -20.27 0.55
N GLY A 102 28.01 -20.56 1.79
CA GLY A 102 29.10 -19.90 2.52
C GLY A 102 28.67 -18.62 3.28
N ALA A 103 27.39 -18.30 3.36
CA ALA A 103 26.86 -17.16 4.09
C ALA A 103 26.61 -17.53 5.58
N THR A 104 27.69 -17.82 6.32
CA THR A 104 27.65 -18.28 7.72
C THR A 104 27.58 -17.15 8.74
N SER A 105 27.88 -15.91 8.34
CA SER A 105 27.69 -14.68 9.11
C SER A 105 27.19 -13.58 8.19
N PHE A 106 26.80 -12.42 8.73
CA PHE A 106 26.39 -11.29 7.91
C PHE A 106 27.49 -10.83 6.96
N SER A 107 28.70 -10.62 7.47
CA SER A 107 29.83 -10.20 6.65
C SER A 107 30.21 -11.23 5.56
N ALA A 108 30.09 -12.53 5.88
CA ALA A 108 30.29 -13.60 4.90
C ALA A 108 29.20 -13.60 3.82
N SER A 109 27.92 -13.38 4.21
CA SER A 109 26.80 -13.25 3.29
C SER A 109 27.01 -12.10 2.29
N VAL A 110 27.42 -10.93 2.78
CA VAL A 110 27.74 -9.77 1.92
C VAL A 110 28.94 -10.07 1.00
N ALA A 111 29.97 -10.72 1.50
CA ALA A 111 31.15 -11.12 0.69
C ALA A 111 30.76 -12.11 -0.43
N VAL A 112 29.91 -13.09 -0.16
CA VAL A 112 29.32 -13.98 -1.19
C VAL A 112 28.55 -13.18 -2.22
N GLY A 113 27.60 -12.34 -1.77
CA GLY A 113 26.77 -11.52 -2.67
C GLY A 113 27.61 -10.56 -3.53
N HIS A 114 28.67 -9.98 -2.99
CA HIS A 114 29.59 -9.11 -3.73
C HIS A 114 30.38 -9.89 -4.80
N ARG A 115 30.97 -11.03 -4.44
CA ARG A 115 31.68 -11.92 -5.38
C ARG A 115 30.79 -12.37 -6.55
N GLU A 116 29.51 -12.64 -6.27
CA GLU A 116 28.53 -13.05 -7.27
C GLU A 116 27.90 -11.85 -8.04
N GLY A 117 28.40 -10.64 -7.81
CA GLY A 117 27.96 -9.44 -8.55
C GLY A 117 26.58 -8.91 -8.17
N LEU A 118 26.06 -9.26 -7.01
CA LEU A 118 24.76 -8.83 -6.51
C LEU A 118 24.85 -7.54 -5.67
N ILE A 119 25.88 -7.43 -4.82
CA ILE A 119 26.07 -6.32 -3.87
C ILE A 119 27.02 -5.28 -4.45
N ALA A 120 26.77 -4.01 -4.18
CA ALA A 120 27.59 -2.88 -4.59
C ALA A 120 28.93 -2.83 -3.84
N ASP A 121 29.98 -2.34 -4.52
CA ASP A 121 31.33 -2.21 -3.95
C ASP A 121 31.30 -1.38 -2.66
N ARG A 122 30.65 -0.22 -2.66
CA ARG A 122 30.48 0.65 -1.49
C ARG A 122 29.91 -0.10 -0.28
N THR A 123 28.87 -0.91 -0.49
CA THR A 123 28.24 -1.67 0.61
C THR A 123 29.18 -2.77 1.13
N ALA A 124 29.86 -3.46 0.23
CA ALA A 124 30.83 -4.51 0.60
C ALA A 124 32.03 -3.93 1.37
N GLU A 125 32.56 -2.77 0.97
CA GLU A 125 33.66 -2.06 1.63
C GLU A 125 33.22 -1.60 3.03
N PHE A 126 32.05 -0.97 3.16
CA PHE A 126 31.49 -0.58 4.47
C PHE A 126 31.36 -1.77 5.43
N VAL A 127 30.78 -2.89 4.94
CA VAL A 127 30.59 -4.09 5.75
C VAL A 127 31.94 -4.73 6.11
N ALA A 128 32.88 -4.79 5.19
CA ALA A 128 34.21 -5.34 5.46
C ALA A 128 34.96 -4.53 6.53
N LEU A 129 34.87 -3.19 6.48
CA LEU A 129 35.49 -2.29 7.47
C LEU A 129 34.92 -2.49 8.88
N HIS A 130 33.64 -2.80 8.99
CA HIS A 130 32.91 -2.89 10.26
C HIS A 130 32.42 -4.30 10.60
N ALA A 131 32.98 -5.35 9.95
CA ALA A 131 32.50 -6.72 10.00
C ALA A 131 32.19 -7.22 11.42
N SER A 132 33.17 -7.11 12.34
CA SER A 132 33.00 -7.62 13.72
C SER A 132 31.85 -6.96 14.49
N ARG A 133 31.57 -5.68 14.26
CA ARG A 133 30.48 -4.96 14.91
C ARG A 133 29.13 -5.37 14.33
N LEU A 134 29.06 -5.50 13.01
CA LEU A 134 27.83 -5.83 12.29
C LEU A 134 27.44 -7.29 12.50
N ASP A 135 28.41 -8.22 12.51
CA ASP A 135 28.18 -9.63 12.84
C ASP A 135 27.68 -9.77 14.29
N ALA A 136 28.34 -9.12 15.27
CA ALA A 136 27.90 -9.12 16.67
C ALA A 136 26.50 -8.50 16.86
N LEU A 137 26.13 -7.50 16.06
CA LEU A 137 24.79 -6.90 16.09
C LEU A 137 23.72 -7.92 15.68
N VAL A 138 23.98 -8.72 14.63
CA VAL A 138 23.05 -9.78 14.19
C VAL A 138 22.97 -10.87 15.24
N GLU A 139 24.10 -11.34 15.77
CA GLU A 139 24.14 -12.37 16.82
C GLU A 139 23.33 -11.96 18.05
N HIS A 140 23.49 -10.70 18.50
CA HIS A 140 22.73 -10.16 19.62
C HIS A 140 21.22 -10.13 19.32
N THR A 141 20.84 -9.64 18.16
CA THR A 141 19.45 -9.53 17.76
C THR A 141 18.76 -10.89 17.60
N LEU A 142 19.50 -11.89 17.08
CA LEU A 142 19.03 -13.29 17.03
C LEU A 142 18.84 -13.88 18.42
N ALA A 143 19.77 -13.60 19.36
CA ALA A 143 19.62 -14.03 20.76
C ALA A 143 18.41 -13.40 21.47
N GLU A 144 17.94 -12.23 21.00
CA GLU A 144 16.68 -11.60 21.44
C GLU A 144 15.42 -12.16 20.73
N GLY A 145 15.57 -13.23 19.94
CA GLY A 145 14.43 -13.87 19.26
C GLY A 145 13.88 -13.11 18.06
N ALA A 146 14.73 -12.38 17.31
CA ALA A 146 14.28 -11.56 16.19
C ALA A 146 13.54 -12.35 15.10
N ASP A 147 13.97 -13.57 14.82
CA ASP A 147 13.37 -14.40 13.78
C ASP A 147 11.98 -14.96 14.21
N ASP A 148 11.71 -15.06 15.52
CA ASP A 148 10.41 -15.47 16.05
C ASP A 148 9.30 -14.41 15.88
N ARG A 149 9.66 -13.21 15.48
CA ARG A 149 8.69 -12.13 15.17
C ARG A 149 7.94 -12.36 13.87
N PHE A 150 8.52 -13.14 12.94
CA PHE A 150 7.87 -13.46 11.68
C PHE A 150 6.81 -14.55 11.84
N GLY A 151 5.62 -14.31 11.30
CA GLY A 151 4.69 -15.38 10.98
C GLY A 151 5.10 -16.08 9.66
N PHE A 152 4.55 -17.28 9.42
CA PHE A 152 4.87 -18.10 8.25
C PHE A 152 4.75 -17.34 6.92
N PHE A 153 3.65 -16.63 6.69
CA PHE A 153 3.43 -15.93 5.43
C PHE A 153 4.38 -14.76 5.22
N GLY A 154 4.76 -14.07 6.30
CA GLY A 154 5.78 -13.00 6.26
C GLY A 154 7.14 -13.55 5.85
N LEU A 155 7.59 -14.57 6.54
CA LEU A 155 8.87 -15.23 6.24
C LEU A 155 8.88 -15.90 4.86
N ARG A 156 7.77 -16.56 4.47
CA ARG A 156 7.62 -17.15 3.13
C ARG A 156 7.71 -16.08 2.03
N THR A 157 7.13 -14.92 2.28
CA THR A 157 7.20 -13.76 1.38
C THR A 157 8.64 -13.26 1.24
N LEU A 158 9.37 -13.11 2.36
CA LEU A 158 10.79 -12.76 2.34
C LEU A 158 11.60 -13.79 1.55
N HIS A 159 11.51 -15.06 1.89
CA HIS A 159 12.24 -16.15 1.24
C HIS A 159 11.96 -16.23 -0.27
N SER A 160 10.71 -16.15 -0.68
CA SER A 160 10.34 -16.34 -2.10
C SER A 160 10.64 -15.14 -2.98
N ARG A 161 10.61 -13.90 -2.44
CA ARG A 161 10.64 -12.67 -3.25
C ARG A 161 11.81 -11.75 -2.96
N TYR A 162 12.29 -11.66 -1.71
CA TYR A 162 13.18 -10.59 -1.27
C TYR A 162 14.63 -11.02 -1.05
N LEU A 163 14.86 -12.20 -0.44
CA LEU A 163 16.22 -12.66 -0.15
C LEU A 163 17.04 -12.81 -1.44
N LEU A 164 18.26 -12.30 -1.42
CA LEU A 164 19.18 -12.43 -2.54
C LEU A 164 19.51 -13.90 -2.80
N ARG A 165 19.53 -14.26 -4.08
CA ARG A 165 19.79 -15.63 -4.53
C ARG A 165 21.02 -15.70 -5.41
N HIS A 166 21.82 -16.73 -5.18
CA HIS A 166 22.96 -17.04 -6.02
C HIS A 166 22.52 -17.17 -7.51
N PRO A 167 23.20 -16.51 -8.47
CA PRO A 167 22.75 -16.45 -9.86
C PRO A 167 22.59 -17.80 -10.55
N ILE A 168 23.43 -18.78 -10.18
CA ILE A 168 23.47 -20.11 -10.80
C ILE A 168 22.64 -21.11 -10.01
N THR A 169 22.93 -21.29 -8.70
CA THR A 169 22.27 -22.33 -7.88
C THR A 169 20.84 -21.95 -7.50
N ARG A 170 20.48 -20.66 -7.58
CA ARG A 170 19.20 -20.07 -7.18
C ARG A 170 18.89 -20.20 -5.69
N GLN A 171 19.81 -20.71 -4.90
CA GLN A 171 19.69 -20.76 -3.43
C GLN A 171 19.94 -19.40 -2.82
N VAL A 172 19.34 -19.14 -1.64
CA VAL A 172 19.52 -17.86 -0.95
C VAL A 172 20.94 -17.72 -0.41
N VAL A 173 21.44 -16.48 -0.40
CA VAL A 173 22.76 -16.13 0.13
C VAL A 173 22.68 -15.22 1.36
N GLU A 174 21.49 -15.00 1.88
CA GLU A 174 21.25 -14.20 3.08
C GLU A 174 20.09 -14.77 3.90
N THR A 175 20.15 -14.64 5.22
CA THR A 175 19.04 -14.94 6.14
C THR A 175 18.15 -13.71 6.29
N PRO A 176 16.96 -13.78 6.96
CA PRO A 176 16.10 -12.62 7.18
C PRO A 176 16.83 -11.47 7.88
N GLN A 177 17.63 -11.74 8.92
CA GLN A 177 18.37 -10.68 9.61
C GLN A 177 19.54 -10.13 8.79
N HIS A 178 20.23 -10.98 8.00
CA HIS A 178 21.23 -10.51 7.04
C HIS A 178 20.62 -9.58 6.00
N PHE A 179 19.45 -9.94 5.48
CA PHE A 179 18.69 -9.10 4.55
C PHE A 179 18.34 -7.72 5.16
N MET A 180 17.79 -7.68 6.37
CA MET A 180 17.44 -6.40 7.02
C MET A 180 18.67 -5.52 7.24
N LEU A 181 19.78 -6.11 7.71
CA LEU A 181 21.01 -5.37 7.93
C LEU A 181 21.67 -4.92 6.61
N ARG A 182 21.61 -5.73 5.53
CA ARG A 182 22.07 -5.31 4.20
C ARG A 182 21.31 -4.07 3.70
N VAL A 183 19.98 -4.06 3.86
CA VAL A 183 19.15 -2.91 3.48
C VAL A 183 19.60 -1.66 4.24
N ALA A 184 19.84 -1.78 5.54
CA ALA A 184 20.33 -0.66 6.35
C ALA A 184 21.75 -0.21 5.94
N CYS A 185 22.68 -1.14 5.71
CA CYS A 185 24.05 -0.82 5.27
C CYS A 185 24.07 -0.14 3.90
N GLY A 186 23.17 -0.50 2.99
CA GLY A 186 23.05 0.15 1.68
C GLY A 186 22.68 1.64 1.76
N LEU A 187 22.14 2.07 2.90
CA LEU A 187 21.77 3.47 3.20
C LEU A 187 22.78 4.17 4.15
N ALA A 188 23.95 3.61 4.39
CA ALA A 188 24.98 4.27 5.19
C ALA A 188 25.40 5.62 4.55
N ALA A 189 25.60 6.66 5.37
CA ALA A 189 25.97 7.98 4.88
C ALA A 189 27.42 8.01 4.37
N ASP A 190 28.30 7.43 5.15
CA ASP A 190 29.75 7.34 4.90
C ASP A 190 30.33 6.09 5.60
N GLU A 191 31.63 5.98 5.72
CA GLU A 191 32.35 4.86 6.34
C GLU A 191 32.66 5.09 7.83
N SER A 192 32.10 6.10 8.45
CA SER A 192 32.39 6.46 9.84
C SER A 192 31.76 5.48 10.84
N VAL A 193 32.27 5.50 12.08
CA VAL A 193 31.67 4.78 13.20
C VAL A 193 30.27 5.31 13.51
N GLN A 194 30.02 6.59 13.30
CA GLN A 194 28.72 7.20 13.46
C GLN A 194 27.71 6.60 12.48
N ALA A 195 28.11 6.38 11.23
CA ALA A 195 27.26 5.72 10.23
C ALA A 195 26.88 4.28 10.64
N VAL A 196 27.76 3.56 11.36
CA VAL A 196 27.41 2.21 11.89
C VAL A 196 26.31 2.29 12.93
N GLU A 197 26.33 3.26 13.83
CA GLU A 197 25.28 3.42 14.86
C GLU A 197 23.93 3.82 14.22
N GLU A 198 23.97 4.66 13.20
CA GLU A 198 22.78 5.04 12.45
C GLU A 198 22.19 3.83 11.68
N VAL A 199 23.04 3.06 11.00
CA VAL A 199 22.67 1.80 10.33
C VAL A 199 22.06 0.81 11.34
N ALA A 200 22.66 0.67 12.51
CA ALA A 200 22.16 -0.19 13.58
C ALA A 200 20.77 0.28 14.09
N SER A 201 20.53 1.59 14.14
CA SER A 201 19.20 2.11 14.51
C SER A 201 18.14 1.70 13.50
N LEU A 202 18.37 1.89 12.20
CA LEU A 202 17.43 1.46 11.15
C LEU A 202 17.26 -0.07 11.15
N TYR A 203 18.34 -0.83 11.28
CA TYR A 203 18.28 -2.28 11.36
C TYR A 203 17.39 -2.75 12.50
N ARG A 204 17.53 -2.18 13.71
CA ARG A 204 16.70 -2.52 14.87
C ARG A 204 15.23 -2.24 14.62
N LEU A 205 14.87 -1.13 13.95
CA LEU A 205 13.47 -0.85 13.61
C LEU A 205 12.90 -1.92 12.66
N MET A 206 13.66 -2.28 11.62
CA MET A 206 13.21 -3.30 10.66
C MET A 206 13.16 -4.69 11.30
N SER A 207 14.16 -5.06 12.09
CA SER A 207 14.23 -6.35 12.78
C SER A 207 13.12 -6.52 13.83
N ARG A 208 12.67 -5.43 14.47
CA ARG A 208 11.51 -5.42 15.36
C ARG A 208 10.18 -5.33 14.63
N LEU A 209 10.20 -5.12 13.30
CA LEU A 209 9.02 -4.88 12.47
C LEU A 209 8.23 -3.62 12.88
N ASP A 210 8.89 -2.65 13.51
CA ASP A 210 8.33 -1.35 13.87
C ASP A 210 8.13 -0.46 12.63
N TYR A 211 9.00 -0.63 11.63
CA TYR A 211 9.00 0.09 10.37
C TYR A 211 9.56 -0.78 9.24
N LEU A 212 8.98 -0.69 8.07
CA LEU A 212 9.54 -1.28 6.85
C LEU A 212 9.53 -0.24 5.71
N PRO A 213 10.65 -0.08 4.99
CA PRO A 213 10.65 0.67 3.74
C PRO A 213 9.89 -0.07 2.65
N SER A 214 9.55 0.63 1.58
CA SER A 214 8.83 0.04 0.46
C SER A 214 9.63 -1.05 -0.25
N SER A 215 8.91 -1.90 -1.00
CA SER A 215 9.51 -3.04 -1.71
C SER A 215 10.72 -2.68 -2.57
N PRO A 216 10.76 -1.59 -3.37
CA PRO A 216 11.96 -1.23 -4.11
C PRO A 216 13.19 -0.98 -3.24
N THR A 217 13.04 -0.33 -2.10
CA THR A 217 14.13 -0.13 -1.14
C THR A 217 14.59 -1.47 -0.55
N LEU A 218 13.65 -2.32 -0.13
CA LEU A 218 13.96 -3.66 0.38
C LEU A 218 14.71 -4.52 -0.65
N PHE A 219 14.29 -4.48 -1.93
CA PHE A 219 14.97 -5.24 -2.99
C PHE A 219 16.36 -4.73 -3.31
N ASN A 220 16.52 -3.41 -3.43
CA ASN A 220 17.62 -2.82 -4.17
C ASN A 220 18.66 -2.10 -3.29
N SER A 221 18.34 -1.80 -2.00
CA SER A 221 19.31 -1.18 -1.11
C SER A 221 20.52 -2.09 -0.90
N GLY A 222 21.72 -1.53 -1.02
CA GLY A 222 22.97 -2.24 -0.93
C GLY A 222 23.36 -3.06 -2.16
N THR A 223 22.53 -3.12 -3.20
CA THR A 223 22.83 -3.84 -4.45
C THR A 223 23.46 -2.94 -5.50
N ARG A 224 23.97 -3.55 -6.61
CA ARG A 224 24.58 -2.83 -7.73
C ARG A 224 23.61 -1.91 -8.49
N HIS A 225 22.31 -2.09 -8.34
CA HIS A 225 21.29 -1.28 -9.01
C HIS A 225 20.34 -0.69 -7.96
N PRO A 226 20.74 0.36 -7.23
CA PRO A 226 20.02 0.89 -6.09
C PRO A 226 18.85 1.78 -6.53
N GLN A 227 17.94 1.26 -7.39
CA GLN A 227 16.68 1.93 -7.71
C GLN A 227 15.66 1.61 -6.60
N MET A 228 15.48 2.55 -5.67
CA MET A 228 14.73 2.38 -4.42
C MET A 228 13.42 3.15 -4.39
N SER A 229 13.14 4.00 -5.40
CA SER A 229 11.91 4.78 -5.47
C SER A 229 10.73 3.94 -5.96
N SER A 230 9.56 4.15 -5.36
CA SER A 230 8.36 3.35 -5.62
C SER A 230 7.43 3.99 -6.63
N CYS A 231 7.30 5.32 -6.59
CA CYS A 231 6.25 6.06 -7.26
C CYS A 231 6.82 7.17 -8.13
N TYR A 232 6.23 7.33 -9.32
CA TYR A 232 6.59 8.35 -10.29
C TYR A 232 5.33 9.00 -10.83
N LEU A 233 5.30 10.34 -10.86
CA LEU A 233 4.25 11.13 -11.47
C LEU A 233 4.83 11.88 -12.67
N LEU A 234 4.20 11.69 -13.81
CA LEU A 234 4.56 12.38 -15.05
C LEU A 234 3.44 13.33 -15.45
N ASP A 235 3.82 14.55 -15.80
CA ASP A 235 2.88 15.46 -16.47
C ASP A 235 2.45 14.90 -17.83
N SER A 236 1.34 15.39 -18.34
CA SER A 236 0.89 15.10 -19.70
C SER A 236 2.00 15.43 -20.71
N PRO A 237 2.21 14.61 -21.73
CA PRO A 237 3.05 15.04 -22.83
C PRO A 237 2.49 16.33 -23.45
N LEU A 238 3.34 17.15 -24.03
CA LEU A 238 2.92 18.25 -24.88
C LEU A 238 2.15 17.71 -26.09
N ASP A 239 1.25 18.52 -26.65
CA ASP A 239 0.38 18.10 -27.76
C ASP A 239 1.15 18.01 -29.09
N GLU A 240 2.25 17.26 -29.07
CA GLU A 240 3.19 17.04 -30.16
C GLU A 240 3.61 15.57 -30.21
N LEU A 241 3.79 15.03 -31.43
CA LEU A 241 4.08 13.61 -31.62
C LEU A 241 5.37 13.18 -30.88
N ASP A 242 6.42 13.96 -31.01
CA ASP A 242 7.72 13.64 -30.39
C ASP A 242 7.60 13.61 -28.86
N SER A 243 6.93 14.62 -28.26
CA SER A 243 6.69 14.65 -26.80
C SER A 243 5.86 13.46 -26.32
N ILE A 244 4.86 13.01 -27.08
CA ILE A 244 4.06 11.83 -26.72
C ILE A 244 4.94 10.58 -26.68
N TYR A 245 5.78 10.35 -27.69
CA TYR A 245 6.64 9.15 -27.74
C TYR A 245 7.83 9.23 -26.77
N ASP A 246 8.36 10.42 -26.51
CA ASP A 246 9.37 10.64 -25.46
C ASP A 246 8.80 10.31 -24.08
N ARG A 247 7.54 10.69 -23.82
CA ARG A 247 6.86 10.33 -22.59
C ARG A 247 6.66 8.81 -22.46
N TYR A 248 6.35 8.11 -23.55
CA TYR A 248 6.26 6.65 -23.57
C TYR A 248 7.61 5.99 -23.31
N HIS A 249 8.68 6.53 -23.85
CA HIS A 249 10.02 6.06 -23.56
C HIS A 249 10.37 6.22 -22.06
N GLN A 250 10.02 7.37 -21.44
CA GLN A 250 10.18 7.56 -20.00
C GLN A 250 9.36 6.53 -19.20
N VAL A 251 8.08 6.34 -19.52
CA VAL A 251 7.21 5.32 -18.90
C VAL A 251 7.82 3.92 -19.02
N ALA A 252 8.33 3.54 -20.19
CA ALA A 252 8.97 2.23 -20.39
C ALA A 252 10.23 2.07 -19.52
N ARG A 253 11.08 3.08 -19.41
CA ARG A 253 12.28 3.07 -18.57
C ARG A 253 11.92 2.95 -17.08
N LEU A 254 10.95 3.74 -16.60
CA LEU A 254 10.49 3.70 -15.21
C LEU A 254 9.84 2.34 -14.89
N SER A 255 9.02 1.79 -15.79
CA SER A 255 8.40 0.47 -15.64
C SER A 255 9.43 -0.66 -15.56
N LYS A 256 10.51 -0.60 -16.36
CA LYS A 256 11.61 -1.57 -16.31
C LYS A 256 12.24 -1.65 -14.91
N HIS A 257 12.25 -0.55 -14.19
CA HIS A 257 12.82 -0.43 -12.85
C HIS A 257 11.75 -0.47 -11.74
N ALA A 258 10.58 -1.08 -12.01
CA ALA A 258 9.48 -1.34 -11.06
C ALA A 258 8.78 -0.10 -10.49
N GLY A 259 8.90 1.05 -11.13
CA GLY A 259 8.14 2.25 -10.76
C GLY A 259 6.64 2.06 -10.97
N GLY A 260 5.82 2.40 -9.97
CA GLY A 260 4.39 2.65 -10.11
C GLY A 260 4.19 4.03 -10.73
N ILE A 261 3.45 4.11 -11.85
CA ILE A 261 3.39 5.32 -12.66
C ILE A 261 2.01 5.94 -12.62
N GLY A 262 1.93 7.24 -12.32
CA GLY A 262 0.80 8.11 -12.62
C GLY A 262 1.16 9.02 -13.80
N LEU A 263 0.29 9.11 -14.80
CA LEU A 263 0.49 9.92 -15.98
C LEU A 263 -0.75 10.79 -16.24
N SER A 264 -0.61 12.10 -16.19
CA SER A 264 -1.64 13.01 -16.70
C SER A 264 -1.71 12.91 -18.23
N TYR A 265 -2.90 13.04 -18.81
CA TYR A 265 -3.08 13.01 -20.26
C TYR A 265 -3.96 14.15 -20.77
N SER A 266 -4.17 15.18 -19.97
CA SER A 266 -5.15 16.25 -20.19
C SER A 266 -4.68 17.34 -21.19
N ARG A 267 -3.41 17.34 -21.66
CA ARG A 267 -2.91 18.34 -22.63
C ARG A 267 -3.12 17.93 -24.09
N ILE A 268 -3.42 16.67 -24.37
CA ILE A 268 -3.52 16.16 -25.74
C ILE A 268 -4.84 16.56 -26.36
N ARG A 269 -4.80 17.17 -27.56
CA ARG A 269 -6.00 17.61 -28.27
C ARG A 269 -7.02 16.49 -28.47
N ALA A 270 -8.28 16.84 -28.31
CA ALA A 270 -9.38 15.93 -28.48
C ALA A 270 -9.62 15.52 -29.94
N ARG A 271 -10.38 14.45 -30.14
CA ARG A 271 -10.83 13.97 -31.42
C ARG A 271 -11.53 15.09 -32.21
N GLY A 272 -11.25 15.16 -33.52
CA GLY A 272 -11.79 16.17 -34.43
C GLY A 272 -11.10 17.53 -34.36
N SER A 273 -10.13 17.75 -33.45
CA SER A 273 -9.33 18.98 -33.44
C SER A 273 -8.43 19.08 -34.67
N LEU A 274 -8.25 20.29 -35.18
CA LEU A 274 -7.44 20.55 -36.36
C LEU A 274 -5.94 20.30 -36.12
N ILE A 275 -5.33 19.51 -36.99
CA ILE A 275 -3.86 19.36 -37.08
C ILE A 275 -3.35 20.37 -38.13
N ARG A 276 -2.86 21.53 -37.68
CA ARG A 276 -2.48 22.64 -38.58
C ARG A 276 -1.42 22.23 -39.64
N GLY A 277 -0.45 21.37 -39.24
CA GLY A 277 0.63 20.96 -40.14
C GLY A 277 0.20 20.13 -41.35
N THR A 278 -0.88 19.36 -41.22
CA THR A 278 -1.39 18.46 -42.26
C THR A 278 -2.78 18.85 -42.76
N ASN A 279 -3.39 19.87 -42.17
CA ASN A 279 -4.78 20.28 -42.40
C ASN A 279 -5.81 19.10 -42.24
N GLY A 280 -5.45 18.12 -41.41
CA GLY A 280 -6.29 16.97 -41.04
C GLY A 280 -6.92 17.14 -39.66
N HIS A 281 -7.59 16.11 -39.22
CA HIS A 281 -8.24 16.07 -37.90
C HIS A 281 -7.60 15.01 -36.98
N SER A 282 -7.49 15.34 -35.72
CA SER A 282 -7.00 14.42 -34.66
C SER A 282 -7.97 13.28 -34.46
N ASN A 283 -7.44 12.08 -34.17
CA ASN A 283 -8.19 10.91 -33.70
C ASN A 283 -8.39 10.90 -32.18
N GLY A 284 -7.92 11.95 -31.48
CA GLY A 284 -8.02 12.08 -30.02
C GLY A 284 -7.02 11.21 -29.25
N ILE A 285 -7.31 11.01 -27.97
CA ILE A 285 -6.38 10.34 -27.04
C ILE A 285 -6.39 8.81 -27.16
N VAL A 286 -7.49 8.19 -27.61
CA VAL A 286 -7.67 6.73 -27.54
C VAL A 286 -6.60 5.94 -28.29
N PRO A 287 -6.21 6.27 -29.55
CA PRO A 287 -5.16 5.54 -30.25
C PRO A 287 -3.81 5.61 -29.56
N PHE A 288 -3.47 6.76 -28.98
CA PHE A 288 -2.23 6.93 -28.23
C PHE A 288 -2.24 6.13 -26.92
N LEU A 289 -3.36 6.11 -26.22
CA LEU A 289 -3.51 5.29 -24.99
C LEU A 289 -3.45 3.79 -25.31
N LYS A 290 -3.97 3.35 -26.46
CA LYS A 290 -3.81 1.95 -26.92
C LYS A 290 -2.33 1.61 -27.13
N THR A 291 -1.55 2.50 -27.72
CA THR A 291 -0.10 2.30 -27.88
C THR A 291 0.61 2.25 -26.52
N LEU A 292 0.25 3.13 -25.59
CA LEU A 292 0.79 3.11 -24.21
C LEU A 292 0.43 1.81 -23.47
N ASP A 293 -0.80 1.34 -23.61
CA ASP A 293 -1.28 0.08 -23.04
C ASP A 293 -0.41 -1.11 -23.44
N ALA A 294 -0.13 -1.21 -24.75
CA ALA A 294 0.75 -2.25 -25.30
C ALA A 294 2.19 -2.12 -24.79
N SER A 295 2.71 -0.87 -24.69
CA SER A 295 4.05 -0.60 -24.17
C SER A 295 4.20 -0.99 -22.70
N VAL A 296 3.24 -0.64 -21.86
CA VAL A 296 3.24 -1.00 -20.42
C VAL A 296 3.15 -2.52 -20.23
N ALA A 297 2.33 -3.20 -21.04
CA ALA A 297 2.21 -4.66 -21.01
C ALA A 297 3.51 -5.38 -21.44
N ALA A 298 4.26 -4.80 -22.39
CA ALA A 298 5.50 -5.38 -22.92
C ALA A 298 6.68 -5.26 -21.95
N VAL A 299 6.70 -4.25 -21.10
CA VAL A 299 7.83 -3.98 -20.20
C VAL A 299 7.56 -4.55 -18.81
N ASN A 300 8.44 -5.42 -18.33
CA ASN A 300 8.39 -5.97 -16.98
C ASN A 300 9.77 -5.95 -16.33
N GLN A 301 9.78 -5.97 -15.01
CA GLN A 301 10.99 -6.02 -14.21
C GLN A 301 11.47 -7.49 -14.08
N GLY A 302 12.18 -7.97 -15.10
CA GLY A 302 12.85 -9.28 -15.04
C GLY A 302 11.95 -10.45 -14.59
N GLY A 303 10.65 -10.43 -14.93
CA GLY A 303 9.68 -11.42 -14.51
C GLY A 303 9.14 -11.27 -13.06
N ARG A 304 9.65 -10.33 -12.28
CA ARG A 304 9.22 -10.13 -10.87
C ARG A 304 7.96 -9.28 -10.72
N ARG A 305 7.78 -8.28 -11.59
CA ARG A 305 6.61 -7.37 -11.58
C ARG A 305 6.29 -6.94 -13.01
N LYS A 306 4.99 -6.96 -13.38
CA LYS A 306 4.54 -6.36 -14.64
C LYS A 306 4.59 -4.85 -14.56
N GLY A 307 4.81 -4.17 -15.68
CA GLY A 307 4.63 -2.72 -15.78
C GLY A 307 3.20 -2.34 -15.40
N ALA A 308 3.02 -1.23 -14.68
CA ALA A 308 1.72 -0.74 -14.27
C ALA A 308 1.71 0.79 -14.31
N ALA A 309 0.70 1.35 -14.96
CA ALA A 309 0.48 2.78 -15.06
C ALA A 309 -0.99 3.13 -14.85
N ALA A 310 -1.25 4.26 -14.19
CA ALA A 310 -2.54 4.91 -14.12
C ALA A 310 -2.53 6.16 -14.98
N VAL A 311 -3.53 6.30 -15.83
CA VAL A 311 -3.73 7.49 -16.66
C VAL A 311 -4.82 8.35 -16.04
N TYR A 312 -4.51 9.63 -15.85
CA TYR A 312 -5.40 10.62 -15.26
C TYR A 312 -5.91 11.56 -16.36
N LEU A 313 -7.22 11.73 -16.43
CA LEU A 313 -7.86 12.64 -17.34
C LEU A 313 -8.78 13.61 -16.58
N GLU A 314 -8.70 14.92 -16.92
CA GLU A 314 -9.60 15.91 -16.36
C GLU A 314 -11.01 15.78 -16.97
N THR A 315 -12.04 16.00 -16.15
CA THR A 315 -13.44 15.76 -16.52
C THR A 315 -13.99 16.71 -17.58
N TRP A 316 -13.31 17.82 -17.84
CA TRP A 316 -13.67 18.79 -18.89
C TRP A 316 -13.09 18.42 -20.28
N HIS A 317 -12.22 17.43 -20.40
CA HIS A 317 -11.64 17.02 -21.66
C HIS A 317 -12.69 16.45 -22.61
N ALA A 318 -12.70 16.87 -23.89
CA ALA A 318 -13.76 16.48 -24.82
C ALA A 318 -13.80 14.97 -25.13
N ASP A 319 -12.70 14.24 -24.93
CA ASP A 319 -12.66 12.79 -25.12
C ASP A 319 -12.99 12.01 -23.83
N ILE A 320 -13.51 12.65 -22.77
CA ILE A 320 -13.81 12.01 -21.48
C ILE A 320 -14.79 10.84 -21.62
N GLU A 321 -15.76 10.95 -22.52
CA GLU A 321 -16.74 9.87 -22.75
C GLU A 321 -16.08 8.63 -23.36
N GLU A 322 -15.15 8.79 -24.31
CA GLU A 322 -14.38 7.69 -24.89
C GLU A 322 -13.37 7.11 -23.87
N PHE A 323 -12.81 7.95 -22.99
CA PHE A 323 -11.93 7.52 -21.92
C PHE A 323 -12.64 6.61 -20.92
N LEU A 324 -13.90 6.89 -20.57
CA LEU A 324 -14.72 6.04 -19.70
C LEU A 324 -14.91 4.62 -20.25
N GLU A 325 -14.92 4.46 -21.57
CA GLU A 325 -15.13 3.18 -22.25
C GLU A 325 -13.86 2.33 -22.42
N LEU A 326 -12.67 2.87 -22.11
CA LEU A 326 -11.40 2.19 -22.37
C LEU A 326 -11.26 0.83 -21.67
N ARG A 327 -11.95 0.62 -20.54
CA ARG A 327 -11.93 -0.63 -19.76
C ARG A 327 -13.12 -1.53 -19.97
N ASP A 328 -14.04 -1.18 -20.88
CA ASP A 328 -15.20 -2.03 -21.19
C ASP A 328 -14.76 -3.37 -21.73
N ASN A 329 -15.45 -4.43 -21.29
CA ASN A 329 -15.20 -5.80 -21.75
C ASN A 329 -15.83 -6.11 -23.11
N THR A 330 -16.54 -5.15 -23.70
CA THR A 330 -17.24 -5.26 -24.99
C THR A 330 -16.79 -4.15 -25.95
N GLY A 331 -17.09 -4.31 -27.23
CA GLY A 331 -16.75 -3.37 -28.30
C GLY A 331 -15.43 -3.72 -29.00
N GLU A 332 -14.90 -2.76 -29.76
CA GLU A 332 -13.69 -2.96 -30.56
C GLU A 332 -12.44 -2.96 -29.67
N ASP A 333 -11.63 -4.01 -29.70
CA ASP A 333 -10.38 -4.14 -28.92
C ASP A 333 -9.40 -3.00 -29.20
N GLN A 334 -9.37 -2.48 -30.41
CA GLN A 334 -8.55 -1.33 -30.80
C GLN A 334 -8.85 -0.05 -30.00
N ARG A 335 -10.03 0.02 -29.39
CA ARG A 335 -10.50 1.14 -28.56
C ARG A 335 -10.52 0.81 -27.07
N ARG A 336 -9.83 -0.23 -26.64
CA ARG A 336 -9.77 -0.72 -25.25
C ARG A 336 -8.33 -0.77 -24.74
N THR A 337 -8.16 -0.50 -23.44
CA THR A 337 -6.88 -0.56 -22.73
C THR A 337 -7.03 -1.38 -21.47
N HIS A 338 -6.63 -2.64 -21.49
CA HIS A 338 -6.83 -3.56 -20.36
C HIS A 338 -5.66 -3.60 -19.37
N ASN A 339 -4.50 -3.02 -19.72
CA ASN A 339 -3.29 -2.98 -18.88
C ASN A 339 -3.08 -1.62 -18.20
N LEU A 340 -3.78 -0.57 -18.65
CA LEU A 340 -3.77 0.74 -18.00
C LEU A 340 -4.86 0.82 -16.93
N ASN A 341 -4.54 1.44 -15.80
CA ASN A 341 -5.54 1.88 -14.83
C ASN A 341 -6.02 3.29 -15.21
N LEU A 342 -7.26 3.61 -14.88
CA LEU A 342 -7.88 4.88 -15.23
C LEU A 342 -8.26 5.64 -13.95
N ALA A 343 -8.04 6.95 -13.96
CA ALA A 343 -8.44 7.84 -12.88
C ALA A 343 -8.93 9.17 -13.44
N HIS A 344 -9.83 9.82 -12.72
CA HIS A 344 -10.37 11.14 -13.05
C HIS A 344 -9.72 12.20 -12.17
N TRP A 345 -9.21 13.26 -12.80
CA TRP A 345 -8.73 14.45 -12.11
C TRP A 345 -9.84 15.49 -12.14
N VAL A 346 -10.52 15.64 -10.98
CA VAL A 346 -11.83 16.29 -10.89
C VAL A 346 -11.69 17.67 -10.27
N PRO A 347 -12.00 18.76 -11.01
CA PRO A 347 -12.06 20.11 -10.44
C PRO A 347 -13.34 20.30 -9.59
N ASP A 348 -13.28 21.16 -8.58
CA ASP A 348 -14.40 21.44 -7.68
C ASP A 348 -15.62 22.00 -8.45
N GLU A 349 -15.42 22.78 -9.52
CA GLU A 349 -16.49 23.31 -10.36
C GLU A 349 -17.36 22.19 -10.97
N PHE A 350 -16.74 21.06 -11.37
CA PHE A 350 -17.53 19.91 -11.83
C PHE A 350 -18.45 19.38 -10.74
N MET A 351 -17.95 19.16 -9.54
CA MET A 351 -18.75 18.65 -8.43
C MET A 351 -19.81 19.63 -7.96
N ARG A 352 -19.52 20.95 -8.01
CA ARG A 352 -20.54 21.99 -7.74
C ARG A 352 -21.68 21.94 -8.76
N ARG A 353 -21.36 21.76 -10.05
CA ARG A 353 -22.36 21.64 -11.11
C ARG A 353 -23.16 20.34 -11.02
N VAL A 354 -22.53 19.23 -10.66
CA VAL A 354 -23.24 17.97 -10.35
C VAL A 354 -24.28 18.20 -9.26
N ASN A 355 -23.90 18.85 -8.15
CA ASN A 355 -24.82 19.15 -7.05
C ASN A 355 -25.93 20.12 -7.47
N ALA A 356 -25.63 21.14 -8.25
CA ALA A 356 -26.57 22.16 -8.69
C ALA A 356 -27.47 21.73 -9.86
N ASP A 357 -27.28 20.48 -10.38
CA ASP A 357 -27.97 20.00 -11.60
C ASP A 357 -27.78 20.92 -12.81
N ALA A 358 -26.53 21.38 -12.98
CA ALA A 358 -26.16 22.33 -14.04
C ALA A 358 -25.46 21.62 -15.19
N ASP A 359 -25.32 22.34 -16.32
CA ASP A 359 -24.61 21.85 -17.49
C ASP A 359 -23.08 21.84 -17.27
N TRP A 360 -22.40 20.92 -17.93
CA TRP A 360 -20.96 20.80 -18.01
C TRP A 360 -20.48 20.81 -19.45
N SER A 361 -19.53 21.69 -19.74
CA SER A 361 -18.99 21.90 -21.08
C SER A 361 -17.67 21.13 -21.24
N LEU A 362 -17.50 20.46 -22.36
CA LEU A 362 -16.34 19.68 -22.73
C LEU A 362 -15.52 20.46 -23.77
N PHE A 363 -14.22 20.56 -23.53
CA PHE A 363 -13.29 21.34 -24.36
C PHE A 363 -12.17 20.47 -24.93
N SER A 364 -11.60 20.88 -26.06
CA SER A 364 -10.30 20.40 -26.50
C SER A 364 -9.20 21.25 -25.86
N PRO A 365 -8.15 20.63 -25.28
CA PRO A 365 -7.02 21.37 -24.73
C PRO A 365 -6.34 22.28 -25.75
N ALA A 366 -6.46 21.99 -27.05
CA ALA A 366 -5.96 22.84 -28.11
C ALA A 366 -6.64 24.24 -28.18
N ASP A 367 -7.87 24.34 -27.65
CA ASP A 367 -8.67 25.58 -27.65
C ASP A 367 -8.57 26.29 -26.27
N VAL A 368 -8.25 25.57 -25.18
CA VAL A 368 -8.18 26.07 -23.79
C VAL A 368 -6.97 25.47 -23.05
N PRO A 369 -5.74 25.66 -23.55
CA PRO A 369 -4.55 24.97 -23.01
C PRO A 369 -4.26 25.33 -21.54
N GLU A 370 -4.67 26.53 -21.10
CA GLU A 370 -4.45 27.01 -19.74
C GLU A 370 -5.19 26.23 -18.65
N LEU A 371 -6.31 25.58 -18.97
CA LEU A 371 -7.12 24.88 -17.96
C LEU A 371 -6.37 23.75 -17.25
N VAL A 372 -5.39 23.16 -17.90
CA VAL A 372 -4.58 22.09 -17.30
C VAL A 372 -3.74 22.61 -16.12
N ASP A 373 -3.21 23.83 -16.24
CA ASP A 373 -2.29 24.44 -15.28
C ASP A 373 -3.00 25.34 -14.24
N LEU A 374 -4.35 25.42 -14.29
CA LEU A 374 -5.16 26.20 -13.38
C LEU A 374 -5.94 25.31 -12.41
N TRP A 375 -6.22 25.83 -11.22
CA TRP A 375 -7.04 25.19 -10.19
C TRP A 375 -7.76 26.27 -9.34
N GLY A 376 -8.79 25.88 -8.58
CA GLY A 376 -9.57 26.79 -7.75
C GLY A 376 -10.27 27.90 -8.53
N ASP A 377 -10.30 29.10 -7.97
CA ASP A 377 -11.01 30.24 -8.56
C ASP A 377 -10.47 30.66 -9.94
N GLU A 378 -9.16 30.47 -10.18
CA GLU A 378 -8.55 30.77 -11.48
C GLU A 378 -9.04 29.79 -12.55
N PHE A 379 -9.13 28.51 -12.24
CA PHE A 379 -9.73 27.50 -13.11
C PHE A 379 -11.18 27.83 -13.41
N ASP A 380 -11.97 28.13 -12.38
CA ASP A 380 -13.39 28.46 -12.52
C ASP A 380 -13.62 29.66 -13.44
N ALA A 381 -12.82 30.70 -13.28
CA ALA A 381 -12.88 31.89 -14.11
C ALA A 381 -12.54 31.62 -15.58
N ALA A 382 -11.45 30.87 -15.82
CA ALA A 382 -11.02 30.49 -17.16
C ALA A 382 -12.04 29.55 -17.83
N TYR A 383 -12.56 28.59 -17.09
CA TYR A 383 -13.57 27.65 -17.58
C TYR A 383 -14.86 28.36 -18.02
N ARG A 384 -15.41 29.25 -17.19
CA ARG A 384 -16.61 30.03 -17.50
C ARG A 384 -16.38 31.03 -18.68
N LYS A 385 -15.17 31.58 -18.78
CA LYS A 385 -14.77 32.41 -19.91
C LYS A 385 -14.80 31.62 -21.22
N ALA A 386 -14.23 30.42 -21.22
CA ALA A 386 -14.23 29.54 -22.40
C ALA A 386 -15.66 29.14 -22.82
N GLU A 387 -16.59 28.95 -21.87
CA GLU A 387 -18.02 28.76 -22.16
C GLU A 387 -18.63 29.98 -22.82
N ALA A 388 -18.39 31.18 -22.29
CA ALA A 388 -18.92 32.45 -22.81
C ALA A 388 -18.38 32.76 -24.22
N GLU A 389 -17.16 32.34 -24.52
CA GLU A 389 -16.54 32.48 -25.84
C GLU A 389 -16.99 31.40 -26.84
N GLY A 390 -17.82 30.41 -26.39
CA GLY A 390 -18.37 29.37 -27.25
C GLY A 390 -17.34 28.33 -27.71
N LEU A 391 -16.29 28.12 -26.95
CA LEU A 391 -15.21 27.16 -27.25
C LEU A 391 -15.57 25.70 -26.94
N ALA A 392 -16.72 25.46 -26.31
CA ALA A 392 -17.18 24.11 -25.96
C ALA A 392 -17.41 23.24 -27.20
N ARG A 393 -16.83 22.06 -27.23
CA ARG A 393 -17.07 21.02 -28.25
C ARG A 393 -18.42 20.33 -28.04
N LYS A 394 -18.82 20.17 -26.78
CA LYS A 394 -20.08 19.58 -26.35
C LYS A 394 -20.46 20.16 -24.99
N THR A 395 -21.76 20.32 -24.75
CA THR A 395 -22.31 20.63 -23.44
C THR A 395 -23.33 19.56 -23.09
N MET A 396 -23.33 19.10 -21.85
CA MET A 396 -24.20 18.04 -21.34
C MET A 396 -24.50 18.27 -19.85
N PRO A 397 -25.58 17.69 -19.28
CA PRO A 397 -25.81 17.74 -17.84
C PRO A 397 -24.63 17.14 -17.09
N ALA A 398 -24.10 17.84 -16.07
CA ALA A 398 -22.99 17.35 -15.25
C ALA A 398 -23.34 16.02 -14.55
N ARG A 399 -24.59 15.85 -14.14
CA ARG A 399 -25.09 14.60 -13.53
C ARG A 399 -25.03 13.41 -14.49
N ASP A 400 -25.23 13.61 -15.79
CA ASP A 400 -25.13 12.54 -16.78
C ASP A 400 -23.69 12.02 -16.90
N LEU A 401 -22.71 12.90 -16.96
CA LEU A 401 -21.32 12.51 -16.98
C LEU A 401 -20.93 11.81 -15.68
N TYR A 402 -21.31 12.38 -14.54
CA TYR A 402 -21.05 11.79 -13.22
C TYR A 402 -21.68 10.40 -13.06
N GLY A 403 -22.93 10.23 -13.51
CA GLY A 403 -23.60 8.93 -13.53
C GLY A 403 -22.90 7.88 -14.41
N ARG A 404 -22.32 8.31 -15.55
CA ARG A 404 -21.49 7.43 -16.39
C ARG A 404 -20.19 7.05 -15.71
N MET A 405 -19.52 7.99 -15.03
CA MET A 405 -18.32 7.72 -14.23
C MET A 405 -18.63 6.68 -13.14
N MET A 406 -19.73 6.84 -12.40
CA MET A 406 -20.14 5.87 -11.36
C MET A 406 -20.48 4.50 -11.94
N ARG A 407 -21.06 4.45 -13.14
CA ARG A 407 -21.34 3.18 -13.85
C ARG A 407 -20.04 2.45 -14.21
N THR A 408 -19.08 3.16 -14.82
CA THR A 408 -17.77 2.58 -15.17
C THR A 408 -17.05 2.06 -13.92
N LEU A 409 -17.09 2.81 -12.83
CA LEU A 409 -16.50 2.42 -11.56
C LEU A 409 -17.17 1.16 -10.99
N ALA A 410 -18.50 1.07 -11.02
CA ALA A 410 -19.25 -0.11 -10.58
C ALA A 410 -18.93 -1.37 -11.40
N GLN A 411 -18.76 -1.21 -12.71
CA GLN A 411 -18.52 -2.31 -13.64
C GLN A 411 -17.09 -2.82 -13.66
N THR A 412 -16.13 -1.92 -13.50
CA THR A 412 -14.70 -2.21 -13.73
C THR A 412 -13.83 -2.08 -12.48
N GLY A 413 -14.32 -1.44 -11.43
CA GLY A 413 -13.53 -1.02 -10.26
C GLY A 413 -12.50 0.08 -10.59
N GLN A 414 -12.54 0.63 -11.81
CA GLN A 414 -11.60 1.61 -12.36
C GLN A 414 -12.31 2.95 -12.60
N GLY A 415 -11.52 4.01 -12.76
CA GLY A 415 -12.03 5.38 -12.87
C GLY A 415 -12.09 6.04 -11.49
N TRP A 416 -11.00 5.93 -10.74
CA TRP A 416 -10.89 6.48 -9.39
C TRP A 416 -11.13 7.99 -9.40
N MET A 417 -11.83 8.46 -8.38
CA MET A 417 -12.08 9.88 -8.19
C MET A 417 -10.93 10.50 -7.39
N THR A 418 -10.26 11.48 -7.98
CA THR A 418 -9.22 12.28 -7.35
C THR A 418 -9.50 13.76 -7.57
N PHE A 419 -9.31 14.59 -6.55
CA PHE A 419 -9.83 15.97 -6.52
C PHE A 419 -8.70 16.98 -6.70
N LYS A 420 -8.72 17.67 -7.85
CA LYS A 420 -7.70 18.62 -8.32
C LYS A 420 -7.47 19.74 -7.31
N ASP A 421 -8.57 20.38 -6.89
CA ASP A 421 -8.48 21.59 -6.06
C ASP A 421 -8.04 21.27 -4.62
N ALA A 422 -8.58 20.23 -4.00
CA ALA A 422 -8.16 19.80 -2.68
C ALA A 422 -6.66 19.45 -2.64
N SER A 423 -6.16 18.78 -3.69
CA SER A 423 -4.75 18.43 -3.84
C SER A 423 -3.86 19.67 -3.98
N ASN A 424 -4.20 20.60 -4.88
CA ASN A 424 -3.38 21.79 -5.14
C ASN A 424 -3.45 22.83 -4.04
N ARG A 425 -4.61 23.00 -3.40
CA ARG A 425 -4.82 23.98 -2.33
C ARG A 425 -3.92 23.75 -1.14
N THR A 426 -3.64 22.51 -0.80
CA THR A 426 -2.93 22.13 0.42
C THR A 426 -1.50 21.63 0.21
N ALA A 427 -1.10 21.35 -1.06
CA ALA A 427 0.25 20.88 -1.34
C ALA A 427 1.30 21.97 -1.02
N ASN A 428 2.34 21.59 -0.27
CA ASN A 428 3.41 22.49 0.13
C ASN A 428 4.19 23.07 -1.09
N GLN A 429 4.24 22.33 -2.19
CA GLN A 429 4.98 22.68 -3.40
C GLN A 429 4.25 23.66 -4.33
N THR A 430 2.96 23.97 -4.07
CA THR A 430 2.14 24.84 -4.94
C THR A 430 2.04 26.28 -4.42
N ALA A 431 3.08 26.77 -3.78
CA ALA A 431 3.12 28.14 -3.26
C ALA A 431 3.35 29.20 -4.34
N GLU A 432 4.03 28.86 -5.43
CA GLU A 432 4.30 29.75 -6.56
C GLU A 432 3.34 29.55 -7.72
N PRO A 433 2.95 30.60 -8.44
CA PRO A 433 2.21 30.48 -9.68
C PRO A 433 2.94 29.57 -10.69
N GLY A 434 2.20 28.69 -11.34
CA GLY A 434 2.74 27.75 -12.32
C GLY A 434 3.38 26.48 -11.73
N THR A 435 3.37 26.33 -10.40
CA THR A 435 3.66 25.03 -9.78
C THR A 435 2.36 24.31 -9.48
N VAL A 436 2.09 23.22 -10.20
CA VAL A 436 0.79 22.54 -10.19
C VAL A 436 0.97 21.03 -10.05
N VAL A 437 0.09 20.41 -9.28
CA VAL A 437 -0.11 18.97 -9.24
C VAL A 437 -1.11 18.59 -10.32
N HIS A 438 -0.69 17.78 -11.31
CA HIS A 438 -1.52 17.43 -12.46
C HIS A 438 -2.14 16.04 -12.38
N SER A 439 -1.72 15.22 -11.42
CA SER A 439 -2.21 13.86 -11.20
C SER A 439 -1.73 13.33 -9.84
N SER A 440 -2.07 12.09 -9.54
CA SER A 440 -1.43 11.32 -8.47
C SER A 440 -0.66 10.13 -9.08
N ASN A 441 -0.05 9.28 -8.25
CA ASN A 441 0.63 8.06 -8.68
C ASN A 441 -0.36 6.92 -8.99
N LEU A 442 0.20 5.71 -9.23
CA LEU A 442 -0.59 4.49 -9.48
C LEU A 442 -1.56 4.15 -8.34
N CYS A 443 -1.18 4.41 -7.09
CA CYS A 443 -1.94 4.03 -5.89
C CYS A 443 -2.61 5.22 -5.19
N THR A 444 -2.56 6.41 -5.77
CA THR A 444 -3.24 7.66 -5.38
C THR A 444 -2.81 8.31 -4.06
N GLU A 445 -1.70 7.87 -3.45
CA GLU A 445 -1.19 8.48 -2.21
C GLU A 445 -0.24 9.66 -2.43
N ILE A 446 0.31 9.86 -3.63
CA ILE A 446 1.34 10.87 -3.91
C ILE A 446 0.72 12.12 -4.53
N ILE A 447 1.02 13.27 -3.95
CA ILE A 447 0.57 14.59 -4.38
C ILE A 447 1.81 15.49 -4.51
N GLU A 448 2.39 15.51 -5.68
CA GLU A 448 3.63 16.24 -5.99
C GLU A 448 3.49 17.01 -7.31
N VAL A 449 4.17 18.16 -7.41
CA VAL A 449 4.17 18.97 -8.64
C VAL A 449 4.92 18.28 -9.77
N THR A 450 4.43 18.46 -10.97
CA THR A 450 5.02 17.92 -12.20
C THR A 450 5.07 18.98 -13.30
N ASN A 451 6.01 18.83 -14.22
CA ASN A 451 6.07 19.62 -15.44
C ASN A 451 6.83 18.83 -16.53
N ASP A 452 7.00 19.40 -17.72
CA ASP A 452 7.69 18.71 -18.80
C ASP A 452 9.16 18.34 -18.49
N GLY A 453 9.84 19.14 -17.67
CA GLY A 453 11.24 18.93 -17.25
C GLY A 453 11.43 18.17 -15.95
N GLU A 454 10.37 17.89 -15.19
CA GLU A 454 10.42 17.27 -13.86
C GLU A 454 9.36 16.17 -13.73
N THR A 455 9.84 14.96 -13.45
CA THR A 455 9.01 13.82 -13.05
C THR A 455 9.07 13.69 -11.55
N ALA A 456 7.93 13.79 -10.88
CA ALA A 456 7.88 13.65 -9.43
C ALA A 456 8.23 12.21 -9.00
N VAL A 457 8.92 12.10 -7.86
CA VAL A 457 9.45 10.81 -7.36
C VAL A 457 9.25 10.74 -5.86
N CYS A 458 8.63 9.68 -5.37
CA CYS A 458 8.47 9.46 -3.94
C CYS A 458 9.13 8.17 -3.45
N ASN A 459 9.90 8.31 -2.35
CA ASN A 459 10.51 7.21 -1.62
C ASN A 459 9.61 6.88 -0.43
N LEU A 460 9.15 5.64 -0.34
CA LEU A 460 8.11 5.22 0.59
C LEU A 460 8.64 4.29 1.69
N GLY A 461 8.01 4.39 2.85
CA GLY A 461 8.11 3.43 3.94
C GLY A 461 6.90 3.56 4.85
N SER A 462 6.65 2.59 5.72
CA SER A 462 5.47 2.59 6.59
C SER A 462 5.81 2.17 8.01
N VAL A 463 5.28 2.92 8.95
CA VAL A 463 5.31 2.62 10.39
C VAL A 463 4.24 1.56 10.70
N ASN A 464 4.60 0.54 11.45
CA ASN A 464 3.67 -0.45 11.96
C ASN A 464 3.02 0.07 13.25
N MET A 465 1.88 0.72 13.15
CA MET A 465 1.20 1.33 14.30
C MET A 465 0.84 0.30 15.38
N GLY A 466 0.51 -0.93 14.98
CA GLY A 466 0.18 -2.01 15.92
C GLY A 466 1.34 -2.39 16.85
N ALA A 467 2.59 -2.16 16.44
CA ALA A 467 3.76 -2.45 17.26
C ALA A 467 3.88 -1.54 18.49
N PHE A 468 3.28 -0.36 18.45
CA PHE A 468 3.37 0.64 19.54
C PHE A 468 2.28 0.52 20.59
N VAL A 469 1.36 -0.43 20.46
CA VAL A 469 0.42 -0.75 21.54
C VAL A 469 1.09 -1.72 22.49
N VAL A 470 1.42 -1.22 23.70
CA VAL A 470 2.09 -1.97 24.77
C VAL A 470 1.25 -1.82 26.03
N ASP A 471 0.90 -2.93 26.67
CA ASP A 471 0.11 -2.97 27.90
C ASP A 471 -1.20 -2.14 27.86
N GLY A 472 -1.84 -2.09 26.67
CA GLY A 472 -3.09 -1.35 26.46
C GLY A 472 -2.95 0.16 26.24
N GLU A 473 -1.73 0.67 26.08
CA GLU A 473 -1.43 2.07 25.82
C GLU A 473 -0.51 2.24 24.62
N ILE A 474 -0.45 3.47 24.07
CA ILE A 474 0.47 3.80 22.96
C ILE A 474 1.81 4.26 23.52
N ASP A 475 2.88 3.60 23.08
CA ASP A 475 4.27 4.03 23.33
C ASP A 475 4.66 5.18 22.38
N TRP A 476 4.32 6.40 22.79
CA TRP A 476 4.54 7.61 22.01
C TRP A 476 6.02 7.95 21.79
N GLU A 477 6.88 7.63 22.75
CA GLU A 477 8.31 7.94 22.66
C GLU A 477 8.98 7.03 21.62
N ARG A 478 8.69 5.74 21.65
CA ARG A 478 9.21 4.80 20.66
C ARG A 478 8.65 5.10 19.26
N LEU A 479 7.40 5.57 19.17
CA LEU A 479 6.82 6.01 17.90
C LEU A 479 7.59 7.21 17.33
N ASP A 480 7.87 8.24 18.15
CA ASP A 480 8.65 9.41 17.73
C ASP A 480 10.06 9.03 17.24
N GLU A 481 10.77 8.18 17.98
CA GLU A 481 12.10 7.70 17.60
C GLU A 481 12.07 6.94 16.26
N THR A 482 11.07 6.09 16.10
CA THR A 482 10.86 5.33 14.86
C THR A 482 10.62 6.25 13.67
N VAL A 483 9.73 7.24 13.82
CA VAL A 483 9.42 8.22 12.75
C VAL A 483 10.66 9.05 12.39
N ARG A 484 11.41 9.55 13.37
CA ARG A 484 12.63 10.34 13.12
C ARG A 484 13.69 9.55 12.38
N THR A 485 13.92 8.29 12.78
CA THR A 485 14.84 7.38 12.11
C THR A 485 14.37 7.11 10.69
N ALA A 486 13.10 6.77 10.49
CA ALA A 486 12.52 6.48 9.18
C ALA A 486 12.68 7.66 8.20
N VAL A 487 12.34 8.88 8.61
CA VAL A 487 12.47 10.10 7.79
C VAL A 487 13.94 10.34 7.40
N THR A 488 14.87 10.16 8.35
CA THR A 488 16.31 10.31 8.07
C THR A 488 16.77 9.38 6.96
N PHE A 489 16.35 8.13 6.97
CA PHE A 489 16.75 7.17 5.96
C PHE A 489 15.98 7.30 4.65
N LEU A 490 14.72 7.74 4.67
CA LEU A 490 13.98 8.09 3.45
C LEU A 490 14.60 9.28 2.73
N ASP A 491 15.08 10.30 3.46
CA ASP A 491 15.82 11.43 2.87
C ASP A 491 17.14 10.97 2.23
N ARG A 492 17.87 10.02 2.85
CA ARG A 492 19.10 9.46 2.26
C ARG A 492 18.87 8.72 0.96
N VAL A 493 17.71 8.08 0.79
CA VAL A 493 17.38 7.45 -0.48
C VAL A 493 17.44 8.46 -1.61
N VAL A 494 17.04 9.72 -1.40
CA VAL A 494 17.10 10.79 -2.42
C VAL A 494 18.52 10.95 -3.00
N ASP A 495 19.54 10.87 -2.17
CA ASP A 495 20.93 11.10 -2.58
C ASP A 495 21.62 9.85 -3.16
N ILE A 496 21.19 8.64 -2.78
CA ILE A 496 21.82 7.37 -3.14
C ILE A 496 21.11 6.70 -4.33
N ASN A 497 19.86 7.02 -4.57
CA ASN A 497 19.00 6.34 -5.54
C ASN A 497 19.53 6.44 -6.97
N PHE A 498 19.39 5.36 -7.72
CA PHE A 498 19.55 5.39 -9.17
C PHE A 498 18.25 5.88 -9.82
N TYR A 499 18.30 6.96 -10.58
CA TYR A 499 17.16 7.49 -11.30
C TYR A 499 17.13 7.03 -12.76
N PRO A 500 16.08 6.31 -13.20
CA PRO A 500 15.98 5.83 -14.59
C PRO A 500 15.88 6.94 -15.64
N THR A 501 15.43 8.14 -15.25
CA THR A 501 15.32 9.32 -16.12
C THR A 501 15.95 10.55 -15.44
N GLU A 502 16.48 11.48 -16.25
CA GLU A 502 17.06 12.72 -15.73
C GLU A 502 16.01 13.62 -15.05
N GLN A 503 14.79 13.63 -15.60
CA GLN A 503 13.68 14.39 -15.06
C GLN A 503 13.33 13.95 -13.64
N ALA A 504 13.37 12.65 -13.37
CA ALA A 504 13.14 12.09 -12.04
C ALA A 504 14.25 12.50 -11.06
N GLY A 505 15.51 12.41 -11.46
CA GLY A 505 16.64 12.84 -10.63
C GLY A 505 16.59 14.34 -10.31
N ARG A 506 16.27 15.16 -11.31
CA ARG A 506 16.14 16.62 -11.17
C ARG A 506 15.04 17.01 -10.18
N SER A 507 13.86 16.47 -10.34
CA SER A 507 12.72 16.73 -9.45
C SER A 507 13.02 16.32 -8.02
N ASN A 508 13.51 15.08 -7.83
CA ASN A 508 13.75 14.54 -6.49
C ASN A 508 14.87 15.30 -5.74
N ALA A 509 15.94 15.66 -6.43
CA ALA A 509 17.00 16.48 -5.86
C ALA A 509 16.55 17.90 -5.47
N ARG A 510 15.65 18.51 -6.28
CA ARG A 510 15.14 19.87 -6.05
C ARG A 510 14.15 19.94 -4.90
N TRP A 511 13.16 19.02 -4.88
CA TRP A 511 12.04 19.06 -3.95
C TRP A 511 12.23 18.17 -2.72
N ARG A 512 13.06 17.14 -2.82
CA ARG A 512 13.34 16.14 -1.76
C ARG A 512 12.08 15.60 -1.06
N PRO A 513 11.02 15.21 -1.78
CA PRO A 513 9.85 14.64 -1.12
C PRO A 513 10.14 13.23 -0.65
N VAL A 514 9.50 12.84 0.46
CA VAL A 514 9.44 11.47 0.95
C VAL A 514 8.00 11.14 1.34
N GLY A 515 7.67 9.85 1.46
CA GLY A 515 6.33 9.40 1.80
C GLY A 515 6.37 8.38 2.94
N LEU A 516 6.39 8.86 4.18
CA LEU A 516 6.20 8.00 5.34
C LEU A 516 4.71 7.74 5.52
N GLY A 517 4.32 6.47 5.45
CA GLY A 517 2.96 6.00 5.68
C GLY A 517 2.83 5.20 6.96
N ALA A 518 1.70 4.51 7.06
CA ALA A 518 1.35 3.69 8.20
C ALA A 518 0.73 2.36 7.75
N MET A 519 0.88 1.31 8.57
CA MET A 519 0.21 0.02 8.45
C MET A 519 -0.20 -0.48 9.83
N GLY A 520 -1.10 -1.43 9.90
CA GLY A 520 -1.52 -2.02 11.18
C GLY A 520 -2.47 -1.13 12.00
N LEU A 521 -3.25 -0.24 11.39
CA LEU A 521 -4.27 0.54 12.12
C LEU A 521 -5.34 -0.36 12.71
N GLN A 522 -5.79 -1.37 11.95
CA GLN A 522 -6.74 -2.35 12.45
C GLN A 522 -6.18 -3.14 13.65
N ASP A 523 -4.88 -3.44 13.66
CA ASP A 523 -4.20 -4.11 14.77
C ASP A 523 -4.22 -3.25 16.04
N VAL A 524 -4.03 -1.92 15.92
CA VAL A 524 -4.20 -0.99 17.04
C VAL A 524 -5.59 -1.13 17.65
N PHE A 525 -6.61 -1.13 16.81
CA PHE A 525 -8.00 -1.18 17.28
C PHE A 525 -8.34 -2.53 17.91
N PHE A 526 -7.86 -3.64 17.38
CA PHE A 526 -8.03 -4.94 18.03
C PHE A 526 -7.35 -4.99 19.39
N LYS A 527 -6.11 -4.54 19.50
CA LYS A 527 -5.35 -4.54 20.76
C LYS A 527 -5.98 -3.64 21.84
N LEU A 528 -6.59 -2.52 21.43
CA LEU A 528 -7.27 -1.58 22.32
C LEU A 528 -8.78 -1.86 22.45
N ARG A 529 -9.30 -2.91 21.78
CA ARG A 529 -10.71 -3.31 21.78
C ARG A 529 -11.67 -2.21 21.33
N MET A 530 -11.28 -1.49 20.28
CA MET A 530 -12.07 -0.39 19.67
C MET A 530 -12.73 -0.88 18.39
N PRO A 531 -14.06 -0.83 18.22
CA PRO A 531 -14.69 -1.02 16.92
C PRO A 531 -14.14 0.00 15.91
N PHE A 532 -13.92 -0.44 14.66
CA PHE A 532 -13.15 0.34 13.66
C PHE A 532 -13.72 1.74 13.40
N ASP A 533 -15.03 1.88 13.32
CA ASP A 533 -15.74 3.14 13.03
C ASP A 533 -16.27 3.86 14.27
N SER A 534 -15.80 3.46 15.47
CA SER A 534 -16.17 4.14 16.72
C SER A 534 -15.59 5.55 16.80
N PRO A 535 -16.24 6.47 17.54
CA PRO A 535 -15.68 7.81 17.77
C PRO A 535 -14.30 7.80 18.41
N GLU A 536 -14.04 6.85 19.31
CA GLU A 536 -12.76 6.66 20.00
C GLU A 536 -11.67 6.21 19.02
N ALA A 537 -11.98 5.27 18.11
CA ALA A 537 -11.06 4.81 17.07
C ALA A 537 -10.71 5.96 16.10
N LYS A 538 -11.69 6.77 15.69
CA LYS A 538 -11.46 7.95 14.87
C LYS A 538 -10.56 8.98 15.56
N ALA A 539 -10.85 9.30 16.82
CA ALA A 539 -10.04 10.23 17.61
C ALA A 539 -8.59 9.74 17.77
N LEU A 540 -8.40 8.45 18.08
CA LEU A 540 -7.07 7.86 18.20
C LEU A 540 -6.32 7.84 16.87
N SER A 541 -6.99 7.49 15.77
CA SER A 541 -6.40 7.53 14.42
C SER A 541 -5.91 8.93 14.05
N THR A 542 -6.69 9.96 14.37
CA THR A 542 -6.32 11.37 14.16
C THR A 542 -5.11 11.75 15.01
N LYS A 543 -5.13 11.38 16.29
CA LYS A 543 -4.04 11.65 17.23
C LYS A 543 -2.73 10.95 16.84
N LEU A 544 -2.79 9.69 16.37
CA LEU A 544 -1.62 8.98 15.82
C LEU A 544 -1.06 9.70 14.59
N SER A 545 -1.93 10.13 13.68
CA SER A 545 -1.52 10.86 12.46
C SER A 545 -0.87 12.19 12.78
N GLU A 546 -1.42 12.96 13.72
CA GLU A 546 -0.79 14.21 14.21
C GLU A 546 0.59 13.95 14.80
N ARG A 547 0.73 12.92 15.65
CA ARG A 547 2.03 12.60 16.28
C ARG A 547 3.08 12.20 15.25
N ILE A 548 2.70 11.40 14.26
CA ILE A 548 3.59 11.00 13.16
C ILE A 548 4.01 12.23 12.36
N MET A 549 3.08 13.13 12.00
CA MET A 549 3.42 14.36 11.27
C MET A 549 4.37 15.25 12.06
N LEU A 550 4.06 15.48 13.32
CA LEU A 550 4.89 16.33 14.19
C LEU A 550 6.32 15.80 14.29
N ALA A 551 6.49 14.50 14.58
CA ALA A 551 7.81 13.86 14.65
C ALA A 551 8.54 13.85 13.29
N ALA A 552 7.82 13.68 12.18
CA ALA A 552 8.39 13.73 10.83
C ALA A 552 8.86 15.14 10.45
N TYR A 553 8.09 16.17 10.79
CA TYR A 553 8.46 17.57 10.56
C TYR A 553 9.65 17.98 11.41
N GLU A 554 9.71 17.56 12.68
CA GLU A 554 10.87 17.77 13.55
C GLU A 554 12.12 17.09 12.96
N ALA A 555 12.01 15.85 12.49
CA ALA A 555 13.13 15.14 11.85
C ALA A 555 13.63 15.87 10.59
N SER A 556 12.72 16.34 9.73
CA SER A 556 13.08 17.12 8.54
C SER A 556 13.73 18.46 8.88
N CYS A 557 13.31 19.11 9.98
CA CYS A 557 13.96 20.31 10.53
C CYS A 557 15.36 19.98 11.07
N ASP A 558 15.53 18.87 11.83
CA ASP A 558 16.84 18.39 12.31
C ASP A 558 17.81 18.12 11.15
N LEU A 559 17.30 17.56 10.03
CA LEU A 559 18.08 17.36 8.81
C LEU A 559 18.46 18.68 8.15
N ALA A 560 17.56 19.66 8.12
CA ALA A 560 17.84 20.98 7.59
C ALA A 560 18.88 21.75 8.44
N GLU A 561 18.84 21.62 9.76
CA GLU A 561 19.85 22.20 10.66
C GLU A 561 21.26 21.62 10.40
N ARG A 562 21.36 20.35 10.02
CA ARG A 562 22.63 19.66 9.74
C ARG A 562 23.14 19.88 8.31
N SER A 563 22.26 19.86 7.33
CA SER A 563 22.62 19.76 5.90
C SER A 563 22.03 20.87 5.02
N GLY A 564 21.35 21.84 5.63
CA GLY A 564 20.62 22.90 4.94
C GLY A 564 19.23 22.46 4.47
N PRO A 565 18.34 23.42 4.19
CA PRO A 565 17.01 23.14 3.69
C PRO A 565 17.04 22.54 2.27
N LEU A 566 15.88 22.10 1.78
CA LEU A 566 15.74 21.63 0.39
C LEU A 566 16.06 22.77 -0.60
N PRO A 567 16.59 22.47 -1.82
CA PRO A 567 16.95 23.51 -2.80
C PRO A 567 15.79 24.42 -3.22
N ALA A 568 14.56 23.91 -3.26
CA ALA A 568 13.37 24.70 -3.61
C ALA A 568 12.66 25.31 -2.39
N TRP A 569 13.34 25.47 -1.23
CA TRP A 569 12.75 25.91 0.03
C TRP A 569 11.88 27.17 -0.12
N GLU A 570 12.41 28.24 -0.71
CA GLU A 570 11.72 29.52 -0.88
C GLU A 570 10.42 29.42 -1.71
N GLN A 571 10.24 28.34 -2.45
CA GLN A 571 9.08 28.07 -3.30
C GLN A 571 7.99 27.24 -2.58
N THR A 572 8.15 27.02 -1.27
CA THR A 572 7.20 26.22 -0.48
C THR A 572 6.29 27.10 0.37
N ARG A 573 5.10 26.59 0.72
CA ARG A 573 4.20 27.26 1.67
C ARG A 573 4.81 27.32 3.07
N THR A 574 5.56 26.29 3.45
CA THR A 574 6.23 26.22 4.74
C THR A 574 7.26 27.33 4.92
N ALA A 575 7.98 27.73 3.85
CA ALA A 575 8.87 28.88 3.89
C ALA A 575 8.14 30.20 4.15
N ARG A 576 6.84 30.25 3.82
CA ARG A 576 5.96 31.40 4.09
C ARG A 576 5.27 31.30 5.46
N GLY A 577 5.65 30.33 6.28
CA GLY A 577 5.11 30.12 7.64
C GLY A 577 3.79 29.34 7.68
N VAL A 578 3.32 28.78 6.56
CA VAL A 578 2.09 27.98 6.48
C VAL A 578 2.44 26.49 6.50
N LEU A 579 2.15 25.82 7.62
CA LEU A 579 2.29 24.37 7.73
C LEU A 579 1.01 23.67 7.23
N HIS A 580 1.10 22.38 6.93
CA HIS A 580 -0.04 21.66 6.37
C HIS A 580 -1.31 21.69 7.26
N PRO A 581 -1.25 21.53 8.60
CA PRO A 581 -2.43 21.63 9.45
C PRO A 581 -3.14 23.00 9.40
N ASP A 582 -2.42 24.09 9.02
CA ASP A 582 -2.99 25.44 8.97
C ASP A 582 -4.03 25.65 7.85
N HIS A 583 -4.12 24.70 6.90
CA HIS A 583 -5.17 24.70 5.88
C HIS A 583 -6.52 24.22 6.39
N PHE A 584 -6.59 23.75 7.65
CA PHE A 584 -7.77 23.09 8.22
C PHE A 584 -8.13 23.72 9.58
N ASP A 585 -9.41 23.73 9.88
CA ASP A 585 -9.90 24.08 11.21
C ASP A 585 -9.82 22.84 12.12
N VAL A 586 -8.65 22.62 12.74
CA VAL A 586 -8.37 21.45 13.56
C VAL A 586 -7.70 21.84 14.87
N GLU A 587 -8.15 21.25 15.97
CA GLU A 587 -7.51 21.37 17.28
C GLU A 587 -6.28 20.46 17.36
N LEU A 588 -5.14 21.03 17.79
CA LEU A 588 -3.88 20.31 17.93
C LEU A 588 -3.75 19.69 19.34
N ASN A 589 -3.37 18.41 19.40
CA ASN A 589 -3.14 17.72 20.68
C ASN A 589 -1.84 18.15 21.37
N TRP A 590 -0.85 18.68 20.63
CA TRP A 590 0.45 19.12 21.16
C TRP A 590 0.80 20.54 20.71
N PRO A 591 0.01 21.58 21.03
CA PRO A 591 0.18 22.94 20.51
C PRO A 591 1.55 23.55 20.84
N GLU A 592 2.04 23.37 22.07
CA GLU A 592 3.34 23.90 22.49
C GLU A 592 4.51 23.31 21.67
N ARG A 593 4.42 22.04 21.31
CA ARG A 593 5.44 21.36 20.51
C ARG A 593 5.38 21.85 19.06
N TRP A 594 4.19 22.09 18.53
CA TRP A 594 4.01 22.72 17.21
C TRP A 594 4.57 24.15 17.17
N ASP A 595 4.34 24.97 18.20
CA ASP A 595 4.87 26.33 18.28
C ASP A 595 6.40 26.34 18.34
N ALA A 596 7.00 25.45 19.12
CA ALA A 596 8.44 25.28 19.17
C ALA A 596 9.02 24.84 17.81
N LEU A 597 8.35 23.94 17.11
CA LEU A 597 8.75 23.49 15.78
C LEU A 597 8.64 24.62 14.74
N ARG A 598 7.57 25.42 14.75
CA ARG A 598 7.42 26.61 13.87
C ARG A 598 8.59 27.58 14.02
N ALA A 599 8.98 27.85 15.26
CA ALA A 599 10.13 28.74 15.52
C ALA A 599 11.45 28.18 14.97
N ARG A 600 11.64 26.86 15.03
CA ARG A 600 12.81 26.18 14.44
C ARG A 600 12.78 26.22 12.91
N ILE A 601 11.64 25.88 12.30
CA ILE A 601 11.46 25.90 10.83
C ILE A 601 11.71 27.30 10.27
N ALA A 602 11.21 28.35 10.93
CA ALA A 602 11.45 29.74 10.50
C ALA A 602 12.95 30.12 10.48
N LYS A 603 13.76 29.44 11.30
CA LYS A 603 15.21 29.69 11.40
C LYS A 603 16.02 28.83 10.43
N SER A 604 15.68 27.57 10.29
CA SER A 604 16.52 26.54 9.64
C SER A 604 15.92 25.95 8.37
N GLY A 605 14.63 26.19 8.13
CA GLY A 605 13.88 25.54 7.05
C GLY A 605 13.57 24.06 7.30
N MET A 606 13.15 23.37 6.27
CA MET A 606 12.95 21.92 6.24
C MET A 606 13.78 21.28 5.13
N ARG A 607 14.23 20.05 5.35
CA ARG A 607 15.00 19.28 4.37
C ARG A 607 14.13 18.68 3.26
N ASN A 608 12.85 18.42 3.55
CA ASN A 608 11.91 17.75 2.67
C ASN A 608 10.70 18.65 2.40
N SER A 609 10.24 18.71 1.17
CA SER A 609 9.05 19.49 0.81
C SER A 609 7.75 18.83 1.27
N LEU A 610 7.70 17.50 1.25
CA LEU A 610 6.56 16.65 1.65
C LEU A 610 7.12 15.44 2.39
N LEU A 611 6.36 14.91 3.34
CA LEU A 611 6.84 13.89 4.28
C LEU A 611 5.93 12.68 4.42
N LEU A 612 4.61 12.85 4.27
CA LEU A 612 3.64 11.83 4.66
C LEU A 612 2.75 11.41 3.49
N ALA A 613 2.73 10.10 3.22
CA ALA A 613 1.85 9.49 2.22
C ALA A 613 1.48 8.07 2.68
N ILE A 614 0.18 7.75 2.71
CA ILE A 614 -0.26 6.42 3.14
C ILE A 614 -0.48 5.54 1.92
N ALA A 615 0.50 4.68 1.65
CA ALA A 615 0.49 3.68 0.59
C ALA A 615 -0.31 2.42 0.99
N PRO A 616 -0.73 1.56 0.03
CA PRO A 616 -1.54 0.37 0.34
C PRO A 616 -0.83 -0.71 1.17
N THR A 617 0.47 -0.74 1.27
CA THR A 617 1.36 -1.61 2.07
C THR A 617 1.21 -3.12 1.90
N ALA A 618 0.43 -3.62 0.96
CA ALA A 618 0.01 -5.02 0.82
C ALA A 618 1.10 -6.07 1.10
N THR A 619 2.33 -5.87 0.60
CA THR A 619 3.43 -6.84 0.77
C THR A 619 4.19 -6.62 2.08
N ILE A 620 4.50 -5.38 2.45
CA ILE A 620 5.27 -5.10 3.67
C ILE A 620 4.43 -5.35 4.94
N ALA A 621 3.12 -5.12 4.90
CA ALA A 621 2.20 -5.51 5.97
C ALA A 621 2.16 -7.04 6.14
N SER A 622 2.20 -7.80 5.03
CA SER A 622 2.31 -9.27 5.08
C SER A 622 3.62 -9.74 5.73
N ILE A 623 4.75 -9.06 5.46
CA ILE A 623 6.04 -9.34 6.10
C ILE A 623 5.96 -9.06 7.61
N ALA A 624 5.39 -7.92 7.98
CA ALA A 624 5.22 -7.52 9.37
C ALA A 624 4.15 -8.34 10.14
N GLY A 625 3.30 -9.09 9.42
CA GLY A 625 2.23 -9.89 10.02
C GLY A 625 1.07 -9.05 10.56
N VAL A 626 0.81 -7.88 9.96
CA VAL A 626 -0.25 -6.93 10.36
C VAL A 626 -1.23 -6.67 9.22
N TYR A 627 -2.34 -6.00 9.53
CA TYR A 627 -3.32 -5.58 8.54
C TYR A 627 -2.78 -4.44 7.66
N GLU A 628 -3.24 -4.41 6.41
CA GLU A 628 -2.76 -3.48 5.40
C GLU A 628 -3.15 -2.03 5.75
N CYS A 629 -2.20 -1.13 5.62
CA CYS A 629 -2.29 0.35 5.79
C CYS A 629 -3.29 0.81 6.88
N ILE A 630 -4.32 1.51 6.46
CA ILE A 630 -5.38 2.12 7.30
C ILE A 630 -6.73 1.44 7.12
N GLU A 631 -6.74 0.24 6.50
CA GLU A 631 -7.98 -0.45 6.12
C GLU A 631 -8.54 -1.30 7.26
N PRO A 632 -9.87 -1.45 7.33
CA PRO A 632 -10.47 -2.47 8.16
C PRO A 632 -10.20 -3.86 7.58
N GLN A 633 -10.25 -4.87 8.41
CA GLN A 633 -10.15 -6.25 7.95
C GLN A 633 -11.24 -6.60 6.93
N VAL A 634 -10.86 -7.26 5.85
CA VAL A 634 -11.80 -7.66 4.79
C VAL A 634 -12.59 -8.91 5.19
N SER A 635 -11.99 -9.80 5.98
CA SER A 635 -12.59 -11.05 6.47
C SER A 635 -11.83 -11.56 7.68
N ASN A 636 -12.51 -12.25 8.62
CA ASN A 636 -11.85 -12.95 9.72
C ASN A 636 -11.27 -14.31 9.31
N LEU A 637 -11.61 -14.81 8.12
CA LEU A 637 -11.04 -16.02 7.54
C LEU A 637 -10.79 -15.75 6.05
N PHE A 638 -9.57 -15.81 5.61
CA PHE A 638 -9.19 -15.51 4.24
C PHE A 638 -8.21 -16.52 3.67
N LYS A 639 -8.25 -16.65 2.36
CA LYS A 639 -7.43 -17.55 1.58
C LYS A 639 -6.16 -16.81 1.16
N ARG A 640 -5.00 -17.41 1.43
CA ARG A 640 -3.72 -16.95 0.90
C ARG A 640 -3.18 -17.93 -0.12
N GLU A 641 -2.90 -17.43 -1.31
CA GLU A 641 -2.22 -18.18 -2.36
C GLU A 641 -0.71 -17.95 -2.24
N THR A 642 0.04 -19.05 -2.23
CA THR A 642 1.50 -19.06 -2.28
C THR A 642 1.96 -19.95 -3.44
N LEU A 643 3.26 -19.96 -3.73
CA LEU A 643 3.83 -20.88 -4.72
C LEU A 643 3.65 -22.37 -4.33
N SER A 644 3.46 -22.67 -3.04
CA SER A 644 3.28 -24.02 -2.51
C SER A 644 1.82 -24.45 -2.42
N GLY A 645 0.87 -23.56 -2.68
CA GLY A 645 -0.56 -23.86 -2.60
C GLY A 645 -1.39 -22.75 -1.95
N GLU A 646 -2.63 -23.09 -1.65
CA GLU A 646 -3.61 -22.22 -1.03
C GLU A 646 -3.75 -22.56 0.46
N PHE A 647 -3.62 -21.56 1.31
CA PHE A 647 -3.75 -21.70 2.76
C PHE A 647 -4.88 -20.84 3.28
N LEU A 648 -5.60 -21.34 4.27
CA LEU A 648 -6.57 -20.56 5.01
C LEU A 648 -5.88 -19.91 6.21
N GLN A 649 -6.01 -18.60 6.33
CA GLN A 649 -5.53 -17.81 7.45
C GLN A 649 -6.73 -17.27 8.22
N VAL A 650 -6.71 -17.40 9.55
CA VAL A 650 -7.74 -16.87 10.45
C VAL A 650 -7.20 -15.66 11.21
N ASN A 651 -8.10 -14.75 11.57
CA ASN A 651 -7.77 -13.60 12.43
C ASN A 651 -7.34 -14.10 13.82
N ALA A 652 -6.08 -13.91 14.17
CA ALA A 652 -5.50 -14.40 15.42
C ALA A 652 -6.14 -13.75 16.65
N TYR A 653 -6.49 -12.46 16.59
CA TYR A 653 -7.17 -11.75 17.68
C TYR A 653 -8.56 -12.34 17.96
N LEU A 654 -9.31 -12.66 16.90
CA LEU A 654 -10.62 -13.32 17.04
C LEU A 654 -10.47 -14.73 17.64
N VAL A 655 -9.49 -15.50 17.20
CA VAL A 655 -9.25 -16.87 17.72
C VAL A 655 -8.95 -16.82 19.21
N GLU A 656 -8.10 -15.90 19.65
CA GLU A 656 -7.79 -15.71 21.07
C GLU A 656 -9.04 -15.34 21.88
N GLU A 657 -9.86 -14.42 21.38
CA GLU A 657 -11.12 -14.05 21.99
C GLU A 657 -12.08 -15.24 22.11
N LEU A 658 -12.24 -16.02 21.03
CA LEU A 658 -13.14 -17.19 21.02
C LEU A 658 -12.61 -18.35 21.89
N LYS A 659 -11.29 -18.51 22.02
CA LYS A 659 -10.68 -19.43 22.98
C LYS A 659 -10.99 -19.00 24.42
N ASN A 660 -10.85 -17.73 24.75
CA ASN A 660 -11.16 -17.19 26.06
C ASN A 660 -12.63 -17.37 26.43
N LEU A 661 -13.53 -17.30 25.44
CA LEU A 661 -14.95 -17.61 25.59
C LEU A 661 -15.25 -19.12 25.64
N GLY A 662 -14.28 -19.98 25.36
CA GLY A 662 -14.44 -21.45 25.36
C GLY A 662 -15.24 -21.98 24.16
N VAL A 663 -15.33 -21.21 23.07
CA VAL A 663 -16.18 -21.53 21.90
C VAL A 663 -15.39 -21.75 20.60
N TRP A 664 -14.05 -21.79 20.67
CA TRP A 664 -13.23 -22.08 19.51
C TRP A 664 -13.08 -23.58 19.27
N ASP A 665 -13.89 -24.13 18.38
CA ASP A 665 -13.93 -25.55 18.02
C ASP A 665 -14.11 -25.78 16.51
N ALA A 666 -14.24 -27.04 16.09
CA ALA A 666 -14.42 -27.39 14.68
C ALA A 666 -15.74 -26.86 14.10
N GLN A 667 -16.81 -26.79 14.92
CA GLN A 667 -18.11 -26.27 14.49
C GLN A 667 -18.04 -24.76 14.25
N THR A 668 -17.39 -24.01 15.13
CA THR A 668 -17.16 -22.56 14.98
C THR A 668 -16.31 -22.24 13.76
N ARG A 669 -15.25 -23.02 13.51
CA ARG A 669 -14.42 -22.84 12.30
C ARG A 669 -15.21 -23.07 11.00
N GLU A 670 -16.07 -24.10 10.97
CA GLU A 670 -16.91 -24.35 9.79
C GLU A 670 -17.96 -23.25 9.62
N ALA A 671 -18.61 -22.81 10.69
CA ALA A 671 -19.55 -21.69 10.65
C ALA A 671 -18.87 -20.40 10.11
N LEU A 672 -17.65 -20.11 10.56
CA LEU A 672 -16.87 -18.97 10.08
C LEU A 672 -16.53 -19.07 8.60
N ARG A 673 -16.26 -20.29 8.10
CA ARG A 673 -16.05 -20.55 6.67
C ARG A 673 -17.33 -20.32 5.86
N GLU A 674 -18.46 -20.81 6.38
CA GLU A 674 -19.78 -20.66 5.72
C GLU A 674 -20.25 -19.22 5.64
N SER A 675 -19.96 -18.41 6.67
CA SER A 675 -20.26 -16.98 6.72
C SER A 675 -19.27 -16.08 5.96
N SER A 676 -18.28 -16.69 5.24
CA SER A 676 -17.21 -15.93 4.57
C SER A 676 -16.41 -15.03 5.53
N GLY A 677 -16.22 -15.48 6.77
CA GLY A 677 -15.46 -14.79 7.82
C GLY A 677 -16.25 -13.77 8.62
N SER A 678 -17.57 -13.64 8.42
CA SER A 678 -18.43 -12.80 9.27
C SER A 678 -18.77 -13.51 10.56
N VAL A 679 -18.81 -12.78 11.67
CA VAL A 679 -19.29 -13.25 12.98
C VAL A 679 -20.65 -12.68 13.35
N GLN A 680 -21.26 -11.85 12.51
CA GLN A 680 -22.48 -11.11 12.82
C GLN A 680 -23.69 -12.02 13.04
N GLY A 681 -23.77 -13.15 12.31
CA GLY A 681 -24.85 -14.14 12.44
C GLY A 681 -24.75 -15.02 13.68
N PHE A 682 -23.69 -14.92 14.49
CA PHE A 682 -23.43 -15.86 15.59
C PHE A 682 -23.98 -15.32 16.92
N GLY A 683 -25.28 -15.52 17.17
CA GLY A 683 -25.96 -15.03 18.40
C GLY A 683 -25.39 -15.54 19.72
N TRP A 684 -24.52 -16.56 19.71
CA TRP A 684 -23.81 -17.10 20.85
C TRP A 684 -22.48 -16.38 21.15
N ILE A 685 -21.98 -15.52 20.22
CA ILE A 685 -20.86 -14.60 20.46
C ILE A 685 -21.44 -13.30 21.05
N PRO A 686 -20.85 -12.73 22.14
CA PRO A 686 -21.25 -11.45 22.71
C PRO A 686 -21.32 -10.32 21.66
N ALA A 687 -22.27 -9.40 21.82
CA ALA A 687 -22.49 -8.34 20.85
C ALA A 687 -21.27 -7.43 20.67
N GLU A 688 -20.58 -7.09 21.76
CA GLU A 688 -19.37 -6.30 21.77
C GLU A 688 -18.22 -6.95 20.99
N VAL A 689 -18.11 -8.29 21.04
CA VAL A 689 -17.12 -9.04 20.26
C VAL A 689 -17.50 -9.04 18.77
N ARG A 690 -18.78 -9.24 18.47
CA ARG A 690 -19.26 -9.16 17.08
C ARG A 690 -19.01 -7.79 16.46
N GLU A 691 -19.23 -6.73 17.21
CA GLU A 691 -19.00 -5.36 16.77
C GLU A 691 -17.51 -5.07 16.50
N LEU A 692 -16.63 -5.54 17.40
CA LEU A 692 -15.17 -5.39 17.27
C LEU A 692 -14.63 -6.09 16.01
N TYR A 693 -15.19 -7.26 15.67
CA TYR A 693 -14.71 -8.08 14.54
C TYR A 693 -15.57 -7.98 13.28
N ARG A 694 -16.25 -6.82 13.10
CA ARG A 694 -16.90 -6.50 11.80
C ARG A 694 -15.88 -6.46 10.67
N THR A 695 -16.29 -6.96 9.52
CA THR A 695 -15.49 -6.90 8.29
C THR A 695 -15.72 -5.57 7.56
N ALA A 696 -14.84 -5.22 6.63
CA ALA A 696 -14.96 -4.03 5.80
C ALA A 696 -16.32 -3.91 5.06
N TRP A 697 -16.98 -5.05 4.81
CA TRP A 697 -18.29 -5.13 4.15
C TRP A 697 -19.45 -4.77 5.08
N GLU A 698 -19.24 -4.85 6.39
CA GLU A 698 -20.22 -4.65 7.45
C GLU A 698 -20.08 -3.29 8.13
N ILE A 699 -18.99 -2.58 7.82
CA ILE A 699 -18.73 -1.23 8.31
C ILE A 699 -19.34 -0.22 7.34
N PRO A 700 -20.15 0.76 7.82
CA PRO A 700 -20.63 1.85 6.99
C PRO A 700 -19.48 2.61 6.32
N GLN A 701 -19.54 2.79 5.00
CA GLN A 701 -18.45 3.45 4.26
C GLN A 701 -18.29 4.93 4.64
N ARG A 702 -19.31 5.56 5.15
CA ARG A 702 -19.24 6.88 5.75
C ARG A 702 -18.19 6.92 6.88
N GLY A 703 -18.14 5.90 7.74
CA GLY A 703 -17.15 5.82 8.82
C GLY A 703 -15.72 5.81 8.31
N LEU A 704 -15.46 5.11 7.18
CA LEU A 704 -14.14 5.09 6.55
C LEU A 704 -13.77 6.48 5.98
N ILE A 705 -14.72 7.14 5.32
CA ILE A 705 -14.53 8.49 4.76
C ILE A 705 -14.31 9.50 5.88
N ASP A 706 -15.11 9.47 6.96
CA ASP A 706 -14.97 10.35 8.12
C ASP A 706 -13.62 10.18 8.81
N MET A 707 -13.14 8.94 8.94
CA MET A 707 -11.83 8.64 9.50
C MET A 707 -10.70 9.14 8.59
N ALA A 708 -10.83 8.99 7.27
CA ALA A 708 -9.87 9.50 6.29
C ALA A 708 -9.84 11.03 6.28
N ALA A 709 -10.99 11.69 6.36
CA ALA A 709 -11.11 13.14 6.46
C ALA A 709 -10.46 13.69 7.74
N ALA A 710 -10.68 13.02 8.87
CA ALA A 710 -10.11 13.41 10.15
C ALA A 710 -8.56 13.31 10.17
N ARG A 711 -7.96 12.43 9.38
CA ARG A 711 -6.50 12.33 9.20
C ARG A 711 -5.92 13.36 8.22
N THR A 712 -6.72 13.84 7.28
CA THR A 712 -6.25 14.71 6.19
C THR A 712 -5.47 15.96 6.66
N PRO A 713 -5.80 16.62 7.78
CA PRO A 713 -5.00 17.72 8.32
C PRO A 713 -3.56 17.35 8.69
N PHE A 714 -3.30 16.08 8.94
CA PHE A 714 -2.01 15.53 9.35
C PHE A 714 -1.38 14.63 8.28
N LEU A 715 -1.67 14.92 7.00
CA LEU A 715 -1.19 14.14 5.85
C LEU A 715 -0.93 15.07 4.66
N ASP A 716 0.29 15.52 4.50
CA ASP A 716 0.64 16.55 3.51
C ASP A 716 0.55 16.08 2.05
N GLN A 717 0.70 14.80 1.76
CA GLN A 717 0.30 14.20 0.49
C GLN A 717 -1.12 13.62 0.58
N ALA A 718 -1.34 12.34 0.26
CA ALA A 718 -2.66 11.71 0.29
C ALA A 718 -2.61 10.29 0.88
N GLN A 719 -3.75 9.61 0.83
CA GLN A 719 -3.93 8.25 1.33
C GLN A 719 -4.65 7.40 0.28
N SER A 720 -4.17 6.17 0.09
CA SER A 720 -4.79 5.18 -0.79
C SER A 720 -6.06 4.63 -0.12
N LEU A 721 -7.16 5.37 -0.21
CA LEU A 721 -8.42 5.00 0.43
C LEU A 721 -9.22 4.04 -0.44
N ASN A 722 -9.26 2.76 -0.08
CA ASN A 722 -10.20 1.79 -0.64
C ASN A 722 -11.58 1.93 -0.01
N LEU A 723 -12.62 1.76 -0.83
CA LEU A 723 -14.01 1.75 -0.40
C LEU A 723 -14.64 0.40 -0.74
N PHE A 724 -15.57 -0.08 0.10
CA PHE A 724 -16.08 -1.44 0.06
C PHE A 724 -17.61 -1.43 -0.07
N LEU A 725 -18.12 -1.94 -1.18
CA LEU A 725 -19.56 -2.14 -1.37
C LEU A 725 -19.80 -3.56 -1.89
N GLU A 726 -20.55 -4.35 -1.13
CA GLU A 726 -20.88 -5.71 -1.55
C GLU A 726 -21.63 -5.70 -2.89
N THR A 727 -22.61 -4.79 -3.03
CA THR A 727 -23.41 -4.60 -4.25
C THR A 727 -23.43 -3.11 -4.61
N PRO A 728 -22.52 -2.64 -5.50
CA PRO A 728 -22.49 -1.24 -5.90
C PRO A 728 -23.71 -0.90 -6.78
N THR A 729 -24.37 0.18 -6.44
CA THR A 729 -25.41 0.83 -7.27
C THR A 729 -24.97 2.24 -7.61
N ILE A 730 -25.48 2.82 -8.71
CA ILE A 730 -25.10 4.17 -9.14
C ILE A 730 -25.43 5.18 -8.04
N GLY A 731 -26.61 5.07 -7.40
CA GLY A 731 -27.02 5.96 -6.31
C GLY A 731 -26.10 5.88 -5.10
N LYS A 732 -25.77 4.68 -4.64
CA LYS A 732 -24.81 4.48 -3.53
C LYS A 732 -23.44 5.07 -3.83
N LEU A 733 -22.90 4.82 -5.03
CA LEU A 733 -21.61 5.35 -5.44
C LEU A 733 -21.66 6.88 -5.54
N SER A 734 -22.71 7.44 -6.14
CA SER A 734 -22.86 8.89 -6.28
C SER A 734 -22.84 9.61 -4.93
N SER A 735 -23.61 9.13 -3.95
CA SER A 735 -23.60 9.65 -2.59
C SER A 735 -22.25 9.57 -1.93
N MET A 736 -21.62 8.39 -2.00
CA MET A 736 -20.36 8.09 -1.33
C MET A 736 -19.22 8.99 -1.84
N TYR A 737 -19.07 9.14 -3.17
CA TYR A 737 -18.01 9.97 -3.74
C TYR A 737 -18.31 11.47 -3.64
N ALA A 738 -19.59 11.89 -3.70
CA ALA A 738 -19.96 13.27 -3.39
C ALA A 738 -19.69 13.61 -1.92
N TYR A 739 -19.91 12.66 -1.01
CA TYR A 739 -19.56 12.81 0.41
C TYR A 739 -18.05 12.91 0.61
N ALA A 740 -17.26 12.06 -0.01
CA ALA A 740 -15.79 12.11 0.03
C ALA A 740 -15.25 13.48 -0.42
N TRP A 741 -15.79 14.03 -1.53
CA TRP A 741 -15.44 15.38 -1.99
C TRP A 741 -15.84 16.45 -0.97
N LYS A 742 -17.07 16.42 -0.41
CA LYS A 742 -17.53 17.37 0.61
C LYS A 742 -16.65 17.35 1.87
N GLN A 743 -16.14 16.19 2.25
CA GLN A 743 -15.22 16.04 3.38
C GLN A 743 -13.79 16.51 3.07
N GLY A 744 -13.50 17.00 1.86
CA GLY A 744 -12.21 17.54 1.48
C GLY A 744 -11.12 16.50 1.24
N LEU A 745 -11.47 15.26 0.95
CA LEU A 745 -10.48 14.25 0.57
C LEU A 745 -9.78 14.65 -0.72
N LYS A 746 -8.48 14.37 -0.81
CA LYS A 746 -7.68 14.60 -2.01
C LYS A 746 -7.85 13.48 -3.03
N THR A 747 -7.89 12.24 -2.56
CA THR A 747 -7.92 11.05 -3.42
C THR A 747 -8.81 9.96 -2.84
N THR A 748 -9.32 9.11 -3.74
CA THR A 748 -9.86 7.78 -3.45
C THR A 748 -9.11 6.76 -4.30
N TYR A 749 -9.21 5.47 -3.95
CA TYR A 749 -8.54 4.39 -4.67
C TYR A 749 -9.55 3.36 -5.17
N TYR A 750 -9.29 2.06 -5.04
CA TYR A 750 -10.19 1.04 -5.55
C TYR A 750 -11.56 1.05 -4.89
N LEU A 751 -12.59 0.86 -5.70
CA LEU A 751 -13.85 0.33 -5.24
C LEU A 751 -13.73 -1.20 -5.17
N ARG A 752 -13.84 -1.74 -3.98
CA ARG A 752 -13.90 -3.19 -3.76
C ARG A 752 -15.35 -3.64 -3.78
N SER A 753 -15.69 -4.61 -4.62
CA SER A 753 -17.03 -5.21 -4.68
C SER A 753 -16.92 -6.74 -4.58
N ARG A 754 -17.95 -7.39 -4.03
CA ARG A 754 -18.02 -8.85 -4.06
C ARG A 754 -18.58 -9.31 -5.39
N PRO A 755 -18.06 -10.41 -6.00
CA PRO A 755 -18.69 -11.00 -7.19
C PRO A 755 -20.14 -11.40 -6.89
N ALA A 756 -21.05 -11.15 -7.83
CA ALA A 756 -22.46 -11.54 -7.72
C ALA A 756 -22.68 -13.07 -7.65
N THR A 757 -21.71 -13.86 -8.10
CA THR A 757 -21.68 -15.31 -7.98
C THR A 757 -21.00 -15.72 -6.67
N LYS A 758 -21.80 -16.05 -5.64
CA LYS A 758 -21.34 -17.00 -4.61
C LYS A 758 -20.93 -18.26 -5.36
N ILE A 759 -19.71 -18.75 -5.16
CA ILE A 759 -19.32 -20.08 -5.64
C ILE A 759 -20.33 -21.04 -5.02
N ALA A 760 -21.32 -21.48 -5.85
CA ALA A 760 -22.28 -22.47 -5.42
C ALA A 760 -21.48 -23.72 -5.04
N ARG A 761 -21.63 -24.19 -3.81
CA ARG A 761 -21.10 -25.47 -3.39
C ARG A 761 -21.39 -26.51 -4.45
N ALA A 762 -20.42 -27.31 -4.82
CA ALA A 762 -20.64 -28.61 -5.38
C ALA A 762 -21.32 -29.49 -4.32
N ALA A 763 -22.59 -29.23 -4.08
CA ALA A 763 -23.48 -30.24 -3.54
C ALA A 763 -23.82 -31.15 -4.71
N SER A 764 -23.49 -32.43 -4.58
CA SER A 764 -23.89 -33.49 -5.46
C SER A 764 -25.40 -33.42 -5.75
N GLY A 765 -25.78 -32.91 -6.93
CA GLY A 765 -27.17 -32.80 -7.37
C GLY A 765 -27.35 -31.65 -8.36
N SER A 766 -27.68 -32.04 -9.58
CA SER A 766 -27.92 -31.23 -10.76
C SER A 766 -28.67 -29.92 -10.49
N ALA A 767 -27.99 -28.79 -10.63
CA ALA A 767 -28.64 -27.49 -10.75
C ALA A 767 -28.09 -26.76 -11.99
N VAL A 768 -29.02 -26.35 -12.83
CA VAL A 768 -28.81 -25.52 -14.03
C VAL A 768 -28.18 -24.19 -13.63
N PRO A 769 -27.14 -23.65 -14.31
CA PRO A 769 -26.57 -22.36 -13.99
C PRO A 769 -27.62 -21.26 -14.17
N ALA A 770 -27.94 -20.56 -13.12
CA ALA A 770 -28.71 -19.31 -13.22
C ALA A 770 -27.87 -18.25 -13.95
N ALA A 771 -28.42 -17.74 -15.05
CA ALA A 771 -27.80 -16.63 -15.78
C ALA A 771 -27.65 -15.42 -14.85
N ALA A 772 -26.48 -14.77 -14.90
CA ALA A 772 -26.24 -13.51 -14.19
C ALA A 772 -27.31 -12.49 -14.57
N ALA A 773 -27.95 -11.87 -13.59
CA ALA A 773 -28.91 -10.81 -13.83
C ALA A 773 -28.22 -9.63 -14.54
N PRO A 774 -28.74 -9.12 -15.65
CA PRO A 774 -28.16 -7.96 -16.32
C PRO A 774 -28.27 -6.74 -15.40
N LEU A 775 -27.17 -5.98 -15.26
CA LEU A 775 -27.18 -4.69 -14.61
C LEU A 775 -28.14 -3.73 -15.36
N PRO A 776 -28.84 -2.82 -14.66
CA PRO A 776 -29.75 -1.88 -15.31
C PRO A 776 -29.03 -1.07 -16.39
N GLN A 777 -29.51 -1.08 -17.61
CA GLN A 777 -28.89 -0.39 -18.75
C GLN A 777 -29.17 1.13 -18.79
N ALA A 778 -30.04 1.66 -17.96
CA ALA A 778 -30.35 3.09 -17.89
C ALA A 778 -29.82 3.70 -16.58
N VAL A 779 -29.33 4.93 -16.64
CA VAL A 779 -29.07 5.75 -15.44
C VAL A 779 -30.45 6.07 -14.86
N ASP A 780 -30.69 5.64 -13.62
CA ASP A 780 -31.85 6.07 -12.88
C ASP A 780 -31.58 7.49 -12.39
N ALA A 781 -32.08 8.49 -13.14
CA ALA A 781 -31.88 9.89 -12.87
C ALA A 781 -32.49 10.30 -11.52
N ASP A 782 -33.57 9.67 -11.12
CA ASP A 782 -34.24 9.95 -9.86
C ASP A 782 -33.42 9.42 -8.67
N ALA A 783 -32.84 8.22 -8.81
CA ALA A 783 -31.96 7.66 -7.80
C ALA A 783 -30.66 8.47 -7.65
N LEU A 784 -30.12 8.98 -8.77
CA LEU A 784 -28.94 9.84 -8.76
C LEU A 784 -29.25 11.19 -8.10
N ALA A 785 -30.38 11.82 -8.44
CA ALA A 785 -30.82 13.09 -7.86
C ALA A 785 -31.04 12.95 -6.34
N CYS A 786 -31.79 11.95 -5.92
CA CYS A 786 -32.06 11.69 -4.50
C CYS A 786 -30.79 11.47 -3.68
N SER A 787 -29.82 10.74 -4.22
CA SER A 787 -28.55 10.45 -3.54
C SER A 787 -27.64 11.68 -3.38
N LEU A 788 -27.72 12.64 -4.31
CA LEU A 788 -26.95 13.89 -4.27
C LEU A 788 -27.59 14.97 -3.39
N GLU A 789 -28.91 15.00 -3.30
CA GLU A 789 -29.65 15.97 -2.48
C GLU A 789 -29.52 15.72 -0.97
N ASN A 790 -29.42 14.44 -0.56
CA ASN A 790 -29.29 14.04 0.84
C ASN A 790 -28.16 13.00 1.05
N PRO A 791 -26.90 13.31 0.78
CA PRO A 791 -25.81 12.34 0.90
C PRO A 791 -25.57 11.88 2.35
N GLU A 792 -25.96 12.69 3.34
CA GLU A 792 -25.82 12.38 4.78
C GLU A 792 -26.84 11.38 5.31
N SER A 793 -27.97 11.25 4.64
CA SER A 793 -29.05 10.32 5.01
C SER A 793 -29.15 9.10 4.08
N CYS A 794 -28.25 8.96 3.11
CA CYS A 794 -28.28 7.86 2.16
C CYS A 794 -27.88 6.54 2.83
N GLU A 795 -28.70 5.49 2.66
CA GLU A 795 -28.45 4.12 3.15
C GLU A 795 -27.09 3.50 2.69
N ALA A 796 -26.44 4.10 1.69
CA ALA A 796 -25.12 3.66 1.21
C ALA A 796 -23.99 3.99 2.17
N CYS A 797 -24.19 5.07 2.96
CA CYS A 797 -23.20 5.57 3.90
C CYS A 797 -23.51 5.18 5.36
N GLN A 798 -24.66 4.55 5.61
CA GLN A 798 -25.07 4.05 6.94
C GLN A 798 -24.55 2.65 7.20
#